data_30484da218f2fbd665b02c8d1da7c837
#
_entry.id   30484da218f2fbd665b02c8d1da7c837
#
_cell.length_a   1.000
_cell.length_b   1.000
_cell.length_c   1.000
_cell.angle_alpha   90.00
_cell.angle_beta   90.00
_cell.angle_gamma   90.00
#
_symmetry.space_group_name_H-M   'P 1'
#
loop_
_entity.id
_entity.type
_entity.pdbx_description
1 polymer ?
#
loop_
_entity_poly.entity_id
_entity_poly.type
_entity_poly.pdbx_seq_one_letter_code
_entity_poly.pdbx_strand_id
1 'polypeptide(L)'
;MKFLNNKIWLLIILIFFNISGCSVKKHLAENQTLINRYSINVVGKHPTISNTELRTLVKPDPNKKLFFIRFKLWAHYRYKNKQTKFNSWLNKHFGEEPSFYNVVTLDNITHKMSRYLNNVGYFNSKVEYSTKFKNKVVNIKFTIHPSEPYRISNIKYDISDTLVKRFFYEKIKSTLIKKGDIYNAYTFDDERDRITEQLRNTGYFYFNRNYIQFVLDSNLMKHKMNVDLVINNVKQQDISTPGEYLEEIHRRYFINKVTVIPEFNPNNTLNYDTTIHTINFWNDTTNYTYIFLYNDKIHLLPSAFNSAIKIKPGTPYSANKVQTTYRKLFNYEIIQTANISFDTTNTPTSEKPNHFFLNSRIQLKDSKRNRFSAEVEGTNSSGDLGIRGNLVFLNRNIFKRAEVFRIRLKGGLEAQTISEPTDDNSGLFNTYETGIVGTIFFPRFLSPIRLDKFNQQYIPNTNLNFGFNYQRRPLYSRNITNLDIGYVWKSGKSVNHILTPININYVNINPTDYFDSILEYEPNRRLREQYSDHMIVGLKYSYIFNNQNMMALQHFNYLRVNLETSGNLLYAINQIAGTPKSDSGYYHVLGVRYSQFVRMSIDFRHYYYFSNKTNSLVTRVLLGAGIPLLNSDELPYEKGFYAGGANDMRGWLFKSLGPGGYSGNTTYEKVGDIQIEGNVEYRFPIYSFLKGALFTDIGNIWTYGKSESFPGGQFNIDKFISELAIDAGFGFRFDFQVLIFRIDIATPLRNPAYPIANRWRIKYIQPVDFVWNFGIGYPF
;
A
#
# COMPACT_ATOMS: atom_id res chain seq x y z
N MET A 1 -4.75 -26.43 -36.43
CA MET A 1 -5.25 -26.38 -35.02
C MET A 1 -5.85 -27.66 -34.45
N LYS A 2 -6.49 -28.53 -35.21
CA LYS A 2 -7.06 -29.82 -34.69
C LYS A 2 -6.02 -30.83 -34.16
N PHE A 3 -4.77 -30.80 -34.64
CA PHE A 3 -3.70 -31.74 -34.21
C PHE A 3 -3.03 -31.34 -32.86
N LEU A 4 -3.10 -30.09 -32.44
CA LEU A 4 -2.56 -29.64 -31.14
C LEU A 4 -3.46 -30.01 -29.96
N ASN A 5 -4.80 -30.01 -30.16
CA ASN A 5 -5.76 -30.32 -29.11
C ASN A 5 -5.66 -31.78 -28.61
N ASN A 6 -5.44 -32.73 -29.48
CA ASN A 6 -5.35 -34.15 -29.09
C ASN A 6 -4.06 -34.45 -28.29
N LYS A 7 -2.96 -33.77 -28.57
CA LYS A 7 -1.70 -33.93 -27.81
C LYS A 7 -1.78 -33.33 -26.43
N ILE A 8 -2.50 -32.23 -26.26
CA ILE A 8 -2.71 -31.60 -24.94
C ILE A 8 -3.58 -32.50 -24.04
N TRP A 9 -4.65 -33.09 -24.58
CA TRP A 9 -5.50 -34.05 -23.87
C TRP A 9 -4.72 -35.32 -23.47
N LEU A 10 -3.87 -35.81 -24.38
CA LEU A 10 -2.97 -36.94 -24.09
C LEU A 10 -1.95 -36.60 -23.00
N LEU A 11 -1.41 -35.40 -23.02
CA LEU A 11 -0.47 -34.92 -21.97
C LEU A 11 -1.18 -34.79 -20.62
N ILE A 12 -2.39 -34.26 -20.60
CA ILE A 12 -3.24 -34.15 -19.40
C ILE A 12 -3.57 -35.53 -18.84
N ILE A 13 -3.96 -36.47 -19.69
CA ILE A 13 -4.27 -37.87 -19.33
C ILE A 13 -3.01 -38.58 -18.83
N LEU A 14 -1.85 -38.37 -19.46
CA LEU A 14 -0.57 -38.92 -19.04
C LEU A 14 -0.12 -38.37 -17.67
N ILE A 15 -0.37 -37.08 -17.43
CA ILE A 15 -0.16 -36.46 -16.11
C ILE A 15 -1.12 -37.05 -15.06
N PHE A 16 -2.39 -37.27 -15.40
CA PHE A 16 -3.38 -37.90 -14.50
C PHE A 16 -3.04 -39.36 -14.17
N PHE A 17 -2.57 -40.15 -15.16
CA PHE A 17 -2.16 -41.55 -14.93
C PHE A 17 -0.89 -41.66 -14.04
N ASN A 18 0.04 -40.72 -14.13
CA ASN A 18 1.20 -40.70 -13.24
C ASN A 18 0.88 -40.27 -11.80
N ILE A 19 -0.27 -39.62 -11.57
CA ILE A 19 -0.70 -39.14 -10.25
C ILE A 19 -1.32 -40.28 -9.42
N SER A 20 -1.84 -41.35 -10.01
CA SER A 20 -2.43 -42.51 -9.30
C SER A 20 -1.42 -43.30 -8.45
N GLY A 21 -0.11 -43.13 -8.68
CA GLY A 21 0.96 -43.75 -7.91
C GLY A 21 1.39 -43.04 -6.61
N CYS A 22 0.85 -41.83 -6.34
CA CYS A 22 1.29 -40.95 -5.24
C CYS A 22 0.73 -41.33 -3.84
N SER A 23 0.70 -42.59 -3.47
CA SER A 23 0.28 -42.99 -2.12
C SER A 23 1.43 -42.85 -1.10
N VAL A 24 1.48 -41.72 -0.40
CA VAL A 24 2.47 -41.44 0.67
C VAL A 24 2.40 -42.45 1.82
N LYS A 25 1.26 -43.11 1.99
CA LYS A 25 1.01 -44.09 3.05
C LYS A 25 1.93 -45.31 2.99
N LYS A 26 2.46 -45.64 1.78
CA LYS A 26 3.42 -46.76 1.59
C LYS A 26 4.79 -46.47 2.18
N HIS A 27 5.13 -45.21 2.44
CA HIS A 27 6.41 -44.79 2.99
C HIS A 27 6.40 -44.62 4.51
N LEU A 28 5.23 -44.83 5.15
CA LEU A 28 5.07 -44.70 6.60
C LEU A 28 5.35 -46.06 7.31
N ALA A 29 6.16 -46.01 8.36
CA ALA A 29 6.35 -47.17 9.25
C ALA A 29 5.01 -47.54 9.94
N GLU A 30 4.93 -48.74 10.50
CA GLU A 30 3.68 -49.21 11.11
C GLU A 30 3.21 -48.38 12.29
N ASN A 31 4.14 -47.81 13.05
CA ASN A 31 3.89 -46.97 14.21
C ASN A 31 3.75 -45.48 13.86
N GLN A 32 3.86 -45.09 12.58
CA GLN A 32 3.77 -43.67 12.15
C GLN A 32 2.37 -43.32 11.65
N THR A 33 1.77 -42.31 12.28
CA THR A 33 0.47 -41.79 11.89
C THR A 33 0.59 -40.29 11.56
N LEU A 34 0.10 -39.87 10.38
CA LEU A 34 0.11 -38.48 9.93
C LEU A 34 -1.11 -37.71 10.43
N ILE A 35 -0.90 -36.49 10.82
CA ILE A 35 -1.97 -35.58 11.13
C ILE A 35 -2.70 -35.17 9.82
N ASN A 36 -4.00 -35.41 9.76
CA ASN A 36 -4.82 -35.14 8.60
C ASN A 36 -5.52 -33.79 8.69
N ARG A 37 -6.08 -33.49 9.86
CA ARG A 37 -6.86 -32.26 10.09
C ARG A 37 -6.96 -31.98 11.59
N TYR A 38 -6.89 -30.71 11.94
CA TYR A 38 -7.34 -30.19 13.22
C TYR A 38 -8.71 -29.50 13.06
N SER A 39 -9.57 -29.68 14.03
CA SER A 39 -10.80 -28.92 14.20
C SER A 39 -10.88 -28.39 15.63
N ILE A 40 -11.31 -27.14 15.79
CA ILE A 40 -11.49 -26.50 17.09
C ILE A 40 -12.98 -26.18 17.21
N ASN A 41 -13.57 -26.63 18.29
CA ASN A 41 -14.97 -26.37 18.62
C ASN A 41 -15.04 -25.67 19.98
N VAL A 42 -15.51 -24.43 19.99
CA VAL A 42 -15.79 -23.69 21.23
C VAL A 42 -17.28 -23.81 21.50
N VAL A 43 -17.62 -24.35 22.63
CA VAL A 43 -19.02 -24.58 23.04
C VAL A 43 -19.62 -23.25 23.50
N GLY A 44 -20.72 -22.82 22.88
CA GLY A 44 -21.37 -21.54 23.19
C GLY A 44 -20.82 -20.34 22.39
N LYS A 45 -21.38 -19.15 22.60
CA LYS A 45 -20.93 -17.90 22.00
C LYS A 45 -20.12 -17.09 23.02
N HIS A 46 -18.85 -16.90 22.77
CA HIS A 46 -17.93 -16.17 23.63
C HIS A 46 -17.22 -15.09 22.84
N PRO A 47 -17.58 -13.79 23.02
CA PRO A 47 -17.13 -12.69 22.13
C PRO A 47 -15.63 -12.42 22.18
N THR A 48 -14.97 -12.76 23.29
CA THR A 48 -13.52 -12.50 23.47
C THR A 48 -12.63 -13.68 23.05
N ILE A 49 -13.20 -14.85 22.76
CA ILE A 49 -12.43 -16.02 22.31
C ILE A 49 -12.28 -15.99 20.79
N SER A 50 -11.07 -15.78 20.33
CA SER A 50 -10.74 -15.75 18.90
C SER A 50 -10.37 -17.12 18.37
N ASN A 51 -11.22 -17.70 17.50
CA ASN A 51 -10.89 -18.94 16.81
C ASN A 51 -9.62 -18.84 15.96
N THR A 52 -9.28 -17.65 15.51
CA THR A 52 -8.07 -17.39 14.72
C THR A 52 -6.83 -17.55 15.59
N GLU A 53 -6.84 -16.99 16.79
CA GLU A 53 -5.73 -17.13 17.74
C GLU A 53 -5.56 -18.54 18.21
N LEU A 54 -6.67 -19.22 18.56
CA LEU A 54 -6.63 -20.65 18.93
C LEU A 54 -5.99 -21.51 17.84
N ARG A 55 -6.25 -21.21 16.56
CA ARG A 55 -5.61 -21.92 15.44
C ARG A 55 -4.11 -21.68 15.33
N THR A 56 -3.61 -20.52 15.72
CA THR A 56 -2.17 -20.24 15.70
C THR A 56 -1.39 -21.06 16.73
N LEU A 57 -2.07 -21.51 17.79
CA LEU A 57 -1.48 -22.32 18.85
C LEU A 57 -1.30 -23.79 18.45
N VAL A 58 -2.00 -24.22 17.39
CA VAL A 58 -1.98 -25.61 16.94
C VAL A 58 -0.86 -25.82 15.94
N LYS A 59 0.23 -26.41 16.40
CA LYS A 59 1.42 -26.76 15.60
C LYS A 59 1.86 -28.20 15.93
N PRO A 60 2.41 -28.97 14.96
CA PRO A 60 2.66 -28.64 13.56
C PRO A 60 1.37 -28.61 12.72
N ASP A 61 1.39 -27.85 11.65
CA ASP A 61 0.27 -27.83 10.70
C ASP A 61 0.18 -29.17 9.96
N PRO A 62 -1.04 -29.66 9.61
CA PRO A 62 -1.18 -30.85 8.78
C PRO A 62 -0.57 -30.66 7.40
N ASN A 63 0.06 -31.70 6.85
CA ASN A 63 0.64 -31.64 5.51
C ASN A 63 -0.38 -31.21 4.45
N LYS A 64 -0.02 -30.22 3.64
CA LYS A 64 -0.88 -29.64 2.62
C LYS A 64 -1.29 -30.65 1.55
N LYS A 65 -2.54 -30.58 1.13
CA LYS A 65 -3.09 -31.42 0.05
C LYS A 65 -3.39 -30.55 -1.17
N LEU A 66 -3.05 -31.07 -2.35
CA LEU A 66 -3.54 -30.57 -3.63
C LEU A 66 -4.64 -31.55 -4.07
N PHE A 67 -5.89 -31.07 -4.11
CA PHE A 67 -7.09 -31.91 -4.25
C PHE A 67 -7.10 -33.01 -3.15
N PHE A 68 -6.73 -34.23 -3.48
CA PHE A 68 -6.71 -35.37 -2.55
C PHE A 68 -5.29 -35.87 -2.24
N ILE A 69 -4.24 -35.32 -2.88
CA ILE A 69 -2.88 -35.84 -2.87
C ILE A 69 -1.99 -34.92 -2.03
N ARG A 70 -1.14 -35.50 -1.17
CA ARG A 70 -0.09 -34.77 -0.43
C ARG A 70 1.19 -34.69 -1.27
N PHE A 71 1.14 -33.90 -2.37
CA PHE A 71 2.23 -33.83 -3.33
C PHE A 71 3.56 -33.42 -2.70
N LYS A 72 3.56 -32.42 -1.83
CA LYS A 72 4.81 -31.98 -1.15
C LYS A 72 5.41 -33.03 -0.26
N LEU A 73 4.57 -33.77 0.46
CA LEU A 73 5.01 -34.86 1.30
C LEU A 73 5.54 -36.05 0.46
N TRP A 74 4.88 -36.33 -0.68
CA TRP A 74 5.37 -37.28 -1.65
C TRP A 74 6.74 -36.90 -2.24
N ALA A 75 6.91 -35.61 -2.60
CA ALA A 75 8.17 -35.07 -3.09
C ALA A 75 9.28 -35.22 -2.04
N HIS A 76 8.97 -34.93 -0.76
CA HIS A 76 9.92 -35.16 0.34
C HIS A 76 10.41 -36.59 0.37
N TYR A 77 9.53 -37.60 0.42
CA TYR A 77 9.93 -39.01 0.43
C TYR A 77 10.65 -39.45 -0.83
N ARG A 78 10.31 -38.87 -2.00
CA ARG A 78 10.92 -39.20 -3.30
C ARG A 78 12.36 -38.69 -3.43
N TYR A 79 12.64 -37.50 -2.87
CA TYR A 79 13.89 -36.78 -3.09
C TYR A 79 14.80 -36.72 -1.87
N LYS A 80 14.34 -37.01 -0.65
CA LYS A 80 15.12 -36.96 0.59
C LYS A 80 16.38 -37.79 0.53
N ASN A 81 16.34 -38.99 -0.01
CA ASN A 81 17.45 -39.96 -0.01
C ASN A 81 18.36 -39.87 -1.24
N LYS A 82 18.13 -38.89 -2.14
CA LYS A 82 18.92 -38.72 -3.37
C LYS A 82 19.89 -37.56 -3.22
N GLN A 83 21.17 -37.84 -3.10
CA GLN A 83 22.22 -36.83 -2.78
C GLN A 83 22.66 -35.93 -3.91
N THR A 84 21.94 -35.81 -5.04
CA THR A 84 22.28 -34.86 -6.11
C THR A 84 21.86 -33.44 -5.73
N LYS A 85 22.66 -32.44 -6.15
CA LYS A 85 22.35 -31.01 -5.93
C LYS A 85 20.93 -30.64 -6.40
N PHE A 86 20.52 -31.21 -7.53
CA PHE A 86 19.19 -30.99 -8.10
C PHE A 86 18.06 -31.61 -7.25
N ASN A 87 18.22 -32.84 -6.77
CA ASN A 87 17.22 -33.47 -5.90
C ASN A 87 17.11 -32.79 -4.54
N SER A 88 18.24 -32.33 -3.99
CA SER A 88 18.26 -31.52 -2.76
C SER A 88 17.52 -30.20 -2.96
N TRP A 89 17.73 -29.55 -4.10
CA TRP A 89 17.00 -28.34 -4.48
C TRP A 89 15.50 -28.61 -4.61
N LEU A 90 15.10 -29.69 -5.29
CA LEU A 90 13.70 -30.12 -5.40
C LEU A 90 13.07 -30.38 -4.03
N ASN A 91 13.77 -31.09 -3.14
CA ASN A 91 13.26 -31.37 -1.80
C ASN A 91 13.10 -30.09 -0.97
N LYS A 92 14.06 -29.17 -1.06
CA LYS A 92 14.02 -27.87 -0.36
C LYS A 92 12.85 -26.99 -0.80
N HIS A 93 12.53 -26.97 -2.10
CA HIS A 93 11.50 -26.06 -2.64
C HIS A 93 10.12 -26.70 -2.76
N PHE A 94 10.04 -27.99 -3.00
CA PHE A 94 8.80 -28.74 -3.22
C PHE A 94 8.54 -29.84 -2.18
N GLY A 95 9.49 -30.14 -1.29
CA GLY A 95 9.31 -31.08 -0.18
C GLY A 95 8.66 -30.43 1.03
N GLU A 96 7.97 -31.24 1.82
CA GLU A 96 7.40 -30.86 3.12
C GLU A 96 7.61 -32.05 4.09
N GLU A 97 8.19 -31.77 5.26
CA GLU A 97 8.40 -32.78 6.27
C GLU A 97 7.07 -33.37 6.79
N PRO A 98 7.03 -34.65 7.15
CA PRO A 98 5.81 -35.26 7.65
C PRO A 98 5.42 -34.74 9.03
N SER A 99 4.16 -34.35 9.16
CA SER A 99 3.55 -33.92 10.43
C SER A 99 2.99 -35.16 11.15
N PHE A 100 3.78 -35.74 12.04
CA PHE A 100 3.39 -36.94 12.78
C PHE A 100 2.52 -36.61 13.99
N TYR A 101 1.61 -37.53 14.28
CA TYR A 101 0.84 -37.54 15.51
C TYR A 101 1.75 -37.85 16.70
N ASN A 102 1.65 -37.04 17.75
CA ASN A 102 2.35 -37.26 19.02
C ASN A 102 1.47 -36.73 20.16
N VAL A 103 1.21 -37.55 21.16
CA VAL A 103 0.39 -37.25 22.34
C VAL A 103 0.97 -36.07 23.11
N VAL A 104 2.28 -36.05 23.37
CA VAL A 104 2.95 -34.96 24.09
C VAL A 104 2.73 -33.61 23.40
N THR A 105 2.71 -33.62 22.07
CA THR A 105 2.41 -32.41 21.29
C THR A 105 0.96 -31.92 21.49
N LEU A 106 0.00 -32.85 21.56
CA LEU A 106 -1.41 -32.50 21.80
C LEU A 106 -1.63 -31.96 23.20
N ASP A 107 -1.00 -32.58 24.21
CA ASP A 107 -1.07 -32.07 25.59
C ASP A 107 -0.48 -30.67 25.70
N ASN A 108 0.66 -30.43 25.06
CA ASN A 108 1.24 -29.07 24.98
C ASN A 108 0.31 -28.07 24.29
N ILE A 109 -0.40 -28.46 23.23
CA ILE A 109 -1.39 -27.60 22.56
C ILE A 109 -2.54 -27.33 23.52
N THR A 110 -3.05 -28.31 24.21
CA THR A 110 -4.11 -28.21 25.23
C THR A 110 -3.72 -27.21 26.32
N HIS A 111 -2.52 -27.33 26.87
CA HIS A 111 -1.97 -26.36 27.84
C HIS A 111 -1.86 -24.94 27.28
N LYS A 112 -1.42 -24.78 26.03
CA LYS A 112 -1.36 -23.46 25.39
C LYS A 112 -2.73 -22.86 25.21
N MET A 113 -3.74 -23.65 24.81
CA MET A 113 -5.12 -23.20 24.69
C MET A 113 -5.71 -22.80 26.05
N SER A 114 -5.47 -23.59 27.10
CA SER A 114 -5.91 -23.26 28.46
C SER A 114 -5.27 -21.96 28.95
N ARG A 115 -3.98 -21.75 28.71
CA ARG A 115 -3.30 -20.49 29.05
C ARG A 115 -3.90 -19.32 28.28
N TYR A 116 -4.18 -19.48 27.00
CA TYR A 116 -4.84 -18.44 26.20
C TYR A 116 -6.21 -18.08 26.78
N LEU A 117 -7.03 -19.08 27.16
CA LEU A 117 -8.34 -18.86 27.77
C LEU A 117 -8.25 -18.10 29.10
N ASN A 118 -7.27 -18.46 29.95
CA ASN A 118 -6.97 -17.72 31.16
C ASN A 118 -6.61 -16.25 30.85
N ASN A 119 -5.74 -16.03 29.86
CA ASN A 119 -5.35 -14.67 29.46
C ASN A 119 -6.51 -13.82 28.96
N VAL A 120 -7.56 -14.42 28.39
CA VAL A 120 -8.75 -13.69 27.91
C VAL A 120 -9.95 -13.77 28.87
N GLY A 121 -9.72 -14.16 30.13
CA GLY A 121 -10.65 -14.06 31.25
C GLY A 121 -11.51 -15.30 31.53
N TYR A 122 -11.28 -16.42 30.87
CA TYR A 122 -12.00 -17.66 31.09
C TYR A 122 -11.13 -18.65 31.90
N PHE A 123 -10.98 -18.35 33.18
CA PHE A 123 -10.25 -19.22 34.11
C PHE A 123 -11.00 -20.54 34.34
N ASN A 124 -10.25 -21.63 34.61
CA ASN A 124 -10.80 -22.97 34.83
C ASN A 124 -11.61 -23.54 33.65
N SER A 125 -11.40 -23.02 32.44
CA SER A 125 -11.98 -23.60 31.24
C SER A 125 -11.39 -24.95 30.93
N LYS A 126 -12.24 -25.88 30.48
CA LYS A 126 -11.82 -27.25 30.14
C LYS A 126 -11.52 -27.34 28.64
N VAL A 127 -10.34 -27.83 28.31
CA VAL A 127 -9.90 -28.11 26.93
C VAL A 127 -9.66 -29.60 26.80
N GLU A 128 -10.41 -30.24 25.92
CA GLU A 128 -10.29 -31.69 25.66
C GLU A 128 -9.98 -31.89 24.19
N TYR A 129 -9.36 -33.02 23.87
CA TYR A 129 -9.21 -33.43 22.49
C TYR A 129 -9.69 -34.87 22.28
N SER A 130 -10.18 -35.12 21.06
CA SER A 130 -10.55 -36.46 20.60
C SER A 130 -9.85 -36.76 19.29
N THR A 131 -9.48 -38.00 19.10
CA THR A 131 -8.72 -38.50 17.94
C THR A 131 -9.53 -39.54 17.19
N LYS A 132 -9.60 -39.41 15.85
CA LYS A 132 -10.21 -40.43 14.98
C LYS A 132 -9.16 -40.92 14.00
N PHE A 133 -8.71 -42.15 14.18
CA PHE A 133 -7.73 -42.80 13.31
C PHE A 133 -8.42 -43.46 12.12
N LYS A 134 -7.82 -43.31 10.92
CA LYS A 134 -8.25 -44.01 9.71
C LYS A 134 -7.06 -44.18 8.77
N ASN A 135 -6.66 -45.41 8.49
CA ASN A 135 -5.61 -45.73 7.49
C ASN A 135 -4.34 -44.88 7.61
N LYS A 136 -3.61 -44.97 8.73
CA LYS A 136 -2.37 -44.24 9.05
C LYS A 136 -2.50 -42.69 9.02
N VAL A 137 -3.71 -42.17 9.18
CA VAL A 137 -3.94 -40.75 9.38
C VAL A 137 -4.89 -40.53 10.56
N VAL A 138 -4.75 -39.38 11.24
CA VAL A 138 -5.57 -39.02 12.39
C VAL A 138 -6.21 -37.66 12.18
N ASN A 139 -7.51 -37.55 12.50
CA ASN A 139 -8.22 -36.31 12.66
C ASN A 139 -8.33 -35.99 14.13
N ILE A 140 -7.97 -34.79 14.49
CA ILE A 140 -7.92 -34.34 15.88
C ILE A 140 -8.94 -33.22 16.05
N LYS A 141 -9.80 -33.37 17.04
CA LYS A 141 -10.83 -32.36 17.37
C LYS A 141 -10.56 -31.87 18.80
N PHE A 142 -10.22 -30.59 18.95
CA PHE A 142 -10.21 -29.91 20.24
C PHE A 142 -11.61 -29.40 20.53
N THR A 143 -12.10 -29.70 21.74
CA THR A 143 -13.38 -29.18 22.26
C THR A 143 -13.06 -28.34 23.47
N ILE A 144 -13.47 -27.09 23.42
CA ILE A 144 -13.24 -26.10 24.47
C ILE A 144 -14.58 -25.84 25.14
N HIS A 145 -14.63 -26.05 26.43
CA HIS A 145 -15.75 -25.69 27.31
C HIS A 145 -15.33 -24.48 28.14
N PRO A 146 -15.60 -23.25 27.66
CA PRO A 146 -15.26 -22.07 28.42
C PRO A 146 -16.08 -21.99 29.71
N SER A 147 -15.44 -21.55 30.78
CA SER A 147 -16.10 -21.14 32.01
C SER A 147 -16.83 -19.81 31.81
N GLU A 148 -17.54 -19.34 32.82
CA GLU A 148 -17.99 -17.95 32.83
C GLU A 148 -16.80 -17.01 32.92
N PRO A 149 -16.79 -15.92 32.09
CA PRO A 149 -15.67 -14.99 32.08
C PRO A 149 -15.63 -14.10 33.33
N TYR A 150 -14.43 -13.87 33.84
CA TYR A 150 -14.23 -12.90 34.90
C TYR A 150 -14.38 -11.47 34.40
N ARG A 151 -15.19 -10.68 35.13
CA ARG A 151 -15.44 -9.26 34.81
C ARG A 151 -14.87 -8.34 35.86
N ILE A 152 -14.36 -7.20 35.41
CA ILE A 152 -13.80 -6.16 36.26
C ILE A 152 -14.94 -5.51 37.04
N SER A 153 -14.93 -5.63 38.37
CA SER A 153 -15.93 -5.08 39.28
C SER A 153 -15.60 -3.64 39.71
N ASN A 154 -14.36 -3.43 40.10
CA ASN A 154 -13.85 -2.14 40.53
C ASN A 154 -12.38 -1.96 40.07
N ILE A 155 -11.97 -0.71 39.88
CA ILE A 155 -10.59 -0.36 39.56
C ILE A 155 -10.14 0.69 40.59
N LYS A 156 -9.08 0.37 41.34
CA LYS A 156 -8.39 1.29 42.25
C LYS A 156 -7.08 1.71 41.63
N TYR A 157 -6.71 2.94 41.84
CA TYR A 157 -5.46 3.51 41.36
C TYR A 157 -4.58 3.87 42.56
N ASP A 158 -3.48 3.17 42.72
CA ASP A 158 -2.51 3.37 43.78
C ASP A 158 -1.22 3.98 43.18
N ILE A 159 -1.10 5.30 43.32
CA ILE A 159 -0.02 6.08 42.72
C ILE A 159 0.48 7.01 43.81
N SER A 160 1.67 6.69 44.35
CA SER A 160 2.28 7.44 45.45
C SER A 160 2.86 8.78 44.98
N ASP A 161 3.44 8.83 43.79
CA ASP A 161 3.98 10.07 43.23
C ASP A 161 2.85 10.99 42.77
N THR A 162 2.76 12.16 43.45
CA THR A 162 1.67 13.14 43.20
C THR A 162 1.67 13.76 41.83
N LEU A 163 2.85 13.96 41.21
CA LEU A 163 2.96 14.49 39.83
C LEU A 163 2.59 13.43 38.79
N VAL A 164 3.08 12.20 38.96
CA VAL A 164 2.69 11.07 38.11
C VAL A 164 1.19 10.84 38.20
N LYS A 165 0.63 10.87 39.42
CA LYS A 165 -0.80 10.77 39.68
C LYS A 165 -1.60 11.82 38.89
N ARG A 166 -1.17 13.10 38.96
CA ARG A 166 -1.82 14.19 38.22
C ARG A 166 -1.82 13.92 36.69
N PHE A 167 -0.67 13.62 36.11
CA PHE A 167 -0.56 13.36 34.68
C PHE A 167 -1.34 12.11 34.25
N PHE A 168 -1.42 11.10 35.12
CA PHE A 168 -2.25 9.92 34.87
C PHE A 168 -3.74 10.31 34.78
N TYR A 169 -4.26 11.08 35.76
CA TYR A 169 -5.66 11.49 35.77
C TYR A 169 -6.03 12.46 34.65
N GLU A 170 -5.12 13.29 34.14
CA GLU A 170 -5.37 14.12 32.96
C GLU A 170 -5.79 13.30 31.72
N LYS A 171 -5.40 12.04 31.64
CA LYS A 171 -5.70 11.12 30.53
C LYS A 171 -6.53 9.90 30.94
N ILE A 172 -7.16 9.93 32.12
CA ILE A 172 -7.94 8.80 32.64
C ILE A 172 -9.06 8.35 31.67
N LYS A 173 -9.66 9.29 30.93
CA LYS A 173 -10.70 8.98 29.93
C LYS A 173 -10.20 8.10 28.79
N SER A 174 -8.89 8.01 28.56
CA SER A 174 -8.27 7.18 27.52
C SER A 174 -7.86 5.80 28.03
N THR A 175 -8.17 5.42 29.27
CA THR A 175 -7.89 4.08 29.79
C THR A 175 -8.57 2.99 28.96
N LEU A 176 -7.82 1.92 28.71
CA LEU A 176 -8.29 0.76 27.96
C LEU A 176 -9.06 -0.23 28.87
N ILE A 177 -8.91 -0.10 30.19
CA ILE A 177 -9.51 -0.98 31.18
C ILE A 177 -10.72 -0.27 31.81
N LYS A 178 -11.90 -0.89 31.71
CA LYS A 178 -13.16 -0.31 32.23
C LYS A 178 -13.90 -1.27 33.13
N LYS A 179 -14.65 -0.71 34.09
CA LYS A 179 -15.57 -1.48 34.90
C LYS A 179 -16.61 -2.19 34.04
N GLY A 180 -16.81 -3.49 34.26
CA GLY A 180 -17.73 -4.35 33.50
C GLY A 180 -17.05 -5.10 32.33
N ASP A 181 -15.86 -4.69 31.90
CA ASP A 181 -15.11 -5.39 30.85
C ASP A 181 -14.72 -6.81 31.30
N ILE A 182 -14.64 -7.72 30.35
CA ILE A 182 -14.05 -9.04 30.60
C ILE A 182 -12.53 -8.85 30.75
N TYR A 183 -11.96 -9.52 31.77
CA TYR A 183 -10.52 -9.54 31.95
C TYR A 183 -9.80 -10.02 30.68
N ASN A 184 -8.79 -9.27 30.27
CA ASN A 184 -7.94 -9.64 29.14
C ASN A 184 -6.50 -9.15 29.40
N ALA A 185 -5.59 -10.06 29.65
CA ALA A 185 -4.18 -9.77 29.97
C ALA A 185 -3.50 -8.90 28.89
N TYR A 186 -3.88 -9.08 27.63
CA TYR A 186 -3.34 -8.26 26.52
C TYR A 186 -3.76 -6.80 26.64
N THR A 187 -5.02 -6.53 27.04
CA THR A 187 -5.49 -5.17 27.28
C THR A 187 -4.76 -4.51 28.46
N PHE A 188 -4.39 -5.30 29.48
CA PHE A 188 -3.57 -4.78 30.60
C PHE A 188 -2.14 -4.45 30.15
N ASP A 189 -1.56 -5.24 29.26
CA ASP A 189 -0.25 -4.92 28.65
C ASP A 189 -0.32 -3.67 27.78
N ASP A 190 -1.34 -3.53 26.96
CA ASP A 190 -1.59 -2.33 26.16
C ASP A 190 -1.77 -1.08 27.05
N GLU A 191 -2.42 -1.21 28.19
CA GLU A 191 -2.59 -0.12 29.16
C GLU A 191 -1.27 0.27 29.83
N ARG A 192 -0.39 -0.71 30.14
CA ARG A 192 0.97 -0.41 30.60
C ARG A 192 1.73 0.43 29.58
N ASP A 193 1.66 0.01 28.31
CA ASP A 193 2.35 0.71 27.23
C ASP A 193 1.77 2.11 27.03
N ARG A 194 0.43 2.25 27.08
CA ARG A 194 -0.24 3.56 27.00
C ARG A 194 0.20 4.53 28.12
N ILE A 195 0.22 4.06 29.37
CA ILE A 195 0.65 4.88 30.52
C ILE A 195 2.13 5.22 30.40
N THR A 196 2.96 4.25 30.03
CA THR A 196 4.40 4.46 29.84
C THR A 196 4.66 5.52 28.77
N GLU A 197 3.98 5.42 27.63
CA GLU A 197 4.10 6.39 26.54
C GLU A 197 3.63 7.79 26.99
N GLN A 198 2.51 7.86 27.69
CA GLN A 198 1.98 9.11 28.22
C GLN A 198 3.00 9.81 29.14
N LEU A 199 3.54 9.10 30.12
CA LEU A 199 4.49 9.66 31.08
C LEU A 199 5.81 10.03 30.42
N ARG A 200 6.34 9.20 29.53
CA ARG A 200 7.53 9.53 28.73
C ARG A 200 7.34 10.73 27.81
N ASN A 201 6.11 11.03 27.44
CA ASN A 201 5.79 12.23 26.65
C ASN A 201 5.66 13.52 27.49
N THR A 202 5.64 13.40 28.83
CA THR A 202 5.52 14.54 29.76
C THR A 202 6.79 14.83 30.57
N GLY A 203 7.90 14.18 30.20
CA GLY A 203 9.22 14.46 30.81
C GLY A 203 9.85 13.28 31.56
N TYR A 204 9.15 12.21 31.80
CA TYR A 204 9.69 11.08 32.58
C TYR A 204 10.58 10.17 31.72
N PHE A 205 11.80 10.58 31.46
CA PHE A 205 12.74 9.92 30.53
C PHE A 205 13.03 8.46 30.87
N TYR A 206 13.31 8.15 32.17
CA TYR A 206 13.63 6.81 32.63
C TYR A 206 12.42 5.95 32.98
N PHE A 207 11.20 6.52 32.91
CA PHE A 207 10.01 5.74 33.21
C PHE A 207 9.83 4.58 32.21
N ASN A 208 9.55 3.39 32.72
CA ASN A 208 9.34 2.19 31.92
C ASN A 208 8.16 1.37 32.45
N ARG A 209 7.68 0.41 31.66
CA ARG A 209 6.50 -0.40 31.96
C ARG A 209 6.60 -1.25 33.24
N ASN A 210 7.80 -1.52 33.73
CA ASN A 210 8.00 -2.38 34.92
C ASN A 210 7.58 -1.68 36.22
N TYR A 211 7.46 -0.35 36.22
CA TYR A 211 6.91 0.39 37.35
C TYR A 211 5.39 0.22 37.48
N ILE A 212 4.69 -0.27 36.45
CA ILE A 212 3.25 -0.44 36.43
C ILE A 212 2.92 -1.90 36.73
N GLN A 213 2.23 -2.11 37.84
CA GLN A 213 1.74 -3.43 38.26
C GLN A 213 0.22 -3.43 38.35
N PHE A 214 -0.38 -4.56 38.05
CA PHE A 214 -1.79 -4.84 38.29
C PHE A 214 -1.91 -5.93 39.31
N VAL A 215 -2.53 -5.62 40.45
CA VAL A 215 -2.88 -6.58 41.48
C VAL A 215 -4.34 -6.96 41.27
N LEU A 216 -4.60 -8.24 41.07
CA LEU A 216 -5.92 -8.76 40.74
C LEU A 216 -6.45 -9.55 41.92
N ASP A 217 -7.58 -9.16 42.48
CA ASP A 217 -8.32 -9.93 43.46
C ASP A 217 -9.52 -10.59 42.80
N SER A 218 -9.44 -11.89 42.58
CA SER A 218 -10.46 -12.73 41.95
C SER A 218 -11.33 -13.53 42.95
N ASN A 219 -11.15 -13.28 44.26
CA ASN A 219 -11.88 -14.02 45.31
C ASN A 219 -13.33 -13.54 45.46
N LEU A 220 -13.79 -12.62 44.63
CA LEU A 220 -15.16 -12.14 44.61
C LEU A 220 -16.11 -13.19 44.04
N MET A 221 -17.27 -13.36 44.71
CA MET A 221 -18.33 -14.23 44.19
C MET A 221 -18.79 -13.79 42.79
N LYS A 222 -19.35 -14.72 42.00
CA LYS A 222 -19.96 -14.48 40.68
C LYS A 222 -18.97 -14.03 39.59
N HIS A 223 -17.79 -14.62 39.52
CA HIS A 223 -16.79 -14.35 38.45
C HIS A 223 -16.47 -12.85 38.27
N LYS A 224 -16.32 -12.16 39.39
CA LYS A 224 -15.91 -10.75 39.45
C LYS A 224 -14.50 -10.63 39.98
N MET A 225 -13.77 -9.60 39.55
CA MET A 225 -12.45 -9.26 40.09
C MET A 225 -12.32 -7.76 40.33
N ASN A 226 -11.57 -7.42 41.37
CA ASN A 226 -11.08 -6.07 41.57
C ASN A 226 -9.69 -5.95 40.96
N VAL A 227 -9.36 -4.77 40.47
CA VAL A 227 -8.09 -4.45 39.85
C VAL A 227 -7.49 -3.27 40.57
N ASP A 228 -6.32 -3.46 41.19
CA ASP A 228 -5.53 -2.35 41.72
C ASP A 228 -4.38 -2.08 40.73
N LEU A 229 -4.45 -0.92 40.08
CA LEU A 229 -3.35 -0.40 39.26
C LEU A 229 -2.40 0.34 40.18
N VAL A 230 -1.19 -0.20 40.33
CA VAL A 230 -0.13 0.35 41.15
C VAL A 230 0.96 0.91 40.26
N ILE A 231 1.36 2.15 40.49
CA ILE A 231 2.56 2.73 39.87
C ILE A 231 3.58 2.88 40.97
N ASN A 232 4.60 2.02 40.96
CA ASN A 232 5.64 1.98 41.93
C ASN A 232 6.63 3.15 41.76
N ASN A 233 7.17 3.66 42.86
CA ASN A 233 8.28 4.57 42.86
C ASN A 233 9.59 3.90 42.43
N VAL A 234 10.63 4.70 42.19
CA VAL A 234 11.98 4.21 41.90
C VAL A 234 12.57 3.65 43.19
N LYS A 235 13.02 2.38 43.16
CA LYS A 235 13.75 1.76 44.27
C LYS A 235 15.24 1.86 43.98
N GLN A 236 15.95 2.59 44.84
CA GLN A 236 17.39 2.71 44.81
C GLN A 236 17.98 2.02 46.06
N GLN A 237 18.98 1.18 45.84
CA GLN A 237 19.66 0.54 46.99
C GLN A 237 20.34 1.61 47.85
N ASP A 238 20.10 1.57 49.14
CA ASP A 238 20.79 2.45 50.06
C ASP A 238 22.28 2.04 50.15
N ILE A 239 23.15 3.00 49.85
CA ILE A 239 24.61 2.79 49.91
C ILE A 239 25.08 2.60 51.35
N SER A 240 24.36 3.20 52.32
CA SER A 240 24.71 3.19 53.75
C SER A 240 24.29 1.88 54.43
N THR A 241 23.22 1.23 53.98
CA THR A 241 22.65 0.01 54.57
C THR A 241 22.43 -1.04 53.50
N PRO A 242 23.38 -1.98 53.29
CA PRO A 242 23.23 -3.05 52.30
C PRO A 242 21.99 -3.91 52.57
N GLY A 243 21.07 -3.92 51.62
CA GLY A 243 19.79 -4.64 51.66
C GLY A 243 18.56 -3.79 51.88
N GLU A 244 18.71 -2.54 52.24
CA GLU A 244 17.60 -1.58 52.28
C GLU A 244 17.48 -0.81 50.97
N TYR A 245 16.22 -0.48 50.59
CA TYR A 245 15.90 0.28 49.40
C TYR A 245 15.18 1.56 49.78
N LEU A 246 15.72 2.69 49.31
CA LEU A 246 15.07 4.00 49.40
C LEU A 246 14.09 4.13 48.24
N GLU A 247 12.89 4.61 48.53
CA GLU A 247 11.91 4.92 47.46
C GLU A 247 12.04 6.40 47.10
N GLU A 248 12.34 6.64 45.82
CA GLU A 248 12.40 7.99 45.27
C GLU A 248 11.24 8.19 44.29
N ILE A 249 10.74 9.44 44.20
CA ILE A 249 9.78 9.86 43.18
C ILE A 249 10.42 9.84 41.80
N HIS A 250 9.60 9.68 40.75
CA HIS A 250 10.09 9.71 39.41
C HIS A 250 10.60 11.09 38.99
N ARG A 251 11.85 11.17 38.56
CA ARG A 251 12.47 12.42 38.11
C ARG A 251 11.94 12.85 36.76
N ARG A 252 11.57 14.13 36.66
CA ARG A 252 11.09 14.76 35.43
C ARG A 252 12.22 15.53 34.78
N TYR A 253 12.46 15.24 33.50
CA TYR A 253 13.59 15.76 32.73
C TYR A 253 13.15 16.80 31.70
N PHE A 254 13.94 17.84 31.56
CA PHE A 254 13.80 18.90 30.56
C PHE A 254 15.00 18.88 29.63
N ILE A 255 14.80 19.26 28.38
CA ILE A 255 15.89 19.38 27.43
C ILE A 255 16.68 20.66 27.74
N ASN A 256 17.96 20.53 28.05
CA ASN A 256 18.84 21.68 28.28
C ASN A 256 19.33 22.26 26.96
N LYS A 257 20.16 21.49 26.24
CA LYS A 257 20.70 21.87 24.93
C LYS A 257 20.50 20.73 23.90
N VAL A 258 20.44 21.13 22.64
CA VAL A 258 20.40 20.19 21.52
C VAL A 258 21.59 20.47 20.62
N THR A 259 22.48 19.49 20.53
CA THR A 259 23.66 19.52 19.66
C THR A 259 23.42 18.60 18.46
N VAL A 260 23.63 19.12 17.26
CA VAL A 260 23.46 18.38 16.00
C VAL A 260 24.83 18.25 15.34
N ILE A 261 25.18 17.03 14.95
CA ILE A 261 26.42 16.72 14.23
C ILE A 261 25.99 16.11 12.88
N PRO A 262 25.84 16.91 11.82
CA PRO A 262 25.32 16.45 10.54
C PRO A 262 26.19 15.41 9.84
N GLU A 263 27.52 15.44 10.11
CA GLU A 263 28.51 14.56 9.47
C GLU A 263 29.34 13.85 10.54
N PHE A 264 28.68 13.05 11.35
CA PHE A 264 29.36 12.35 12.43
C PHE A 264 30.27 11.24 11.89
N ASN A 265 31.57 11.37 12.21
CA ASN A 265 32.59 10.36 11.97
C ASN A 265 33.20 9.92 13.31
N PRO A 266 33.02 8.68 13.74
CA PRO A 266 33.57 8.21 15.02
C PRO A 266 35.10 8.24 15.08
N ASN A 267 35.78 8.24 13.93
CA ASN A 267 37.23 8.26 13.85
C ASN A 267 37.85 9.68 13.86
N ASN A 268 37.02 10.72 13.75
CA ASN A 268 37.47 12.11 13.71
C ASN A 268 36.64 12.97 14.68
N THR A 269 36.97 12.94 15.97
CA THR A 269 36.18 13.57 17.04
C THR A 269 36.75 14.93 17.51
N LEU A 270 37.88 15.39 16.97
CA LEU A 270 38.64 16.46 17.61
C LEU A 270 38.53 17.85 16.96
N ASN A 271 38.05 17.99 15.73
CA ASN A 271 38.02 19.26 15.02
C ASN A 271 36.65 19.58 14.43
N TYR A 272 35.69 19.92 15.28
CA TYR A 272 34.38 20.43 14.83
C TYR A 272 34.31 21.95 14.97
N ASP A 273 33.96 22.64 13.89
CA ASP A 273 33.54 24.04 13.94
C ASP A 273 32.12 24.17 14.49
N THR A 274 31.94 25.09 15.40
CA THR A 274 30.68 25.32 16.09
C THR A 274 29.87 26.43 15.40
N THR A 275 28.67 26.12 14.96
CA THR A 275 27.71 27.09 14.44
C THR A 275 26.45 27.11 15.31
N ILE A 276 26.06 28.30 15.78
CA ILE A 276 24.83 28.48 16.53
C ILE A 276 23.72 28.88 15.57
N HIS A 277 22.61 28.12 15.58
CA HIS A 277 21.44 28.39 14.73
C HIS A 277 20.18 28.49 15.56
N THR A 278 19.41 29.56 15.33
CA THR A 278 18.11 29.76 15.97
C THR A 278 16.98 29.26 15.07
N ILE A 279 16.16 28.37 15.61
CA ILE A 279 14.99 27.82 14.92
C ILE A 279 13.74 28.45 15.53
N ASN A 280 12.97 29.14 14.67
CA ASN A 280 11.66 29.69 15.04
C ASN A 280 10.59 28.71 14.57
N PHE A 281 9.81 28.19 15.51
CA PHE A 281 8.67 27.33 15.17
C PHE A 281 7.43 28.21 14.97
N TRP A 282 6.68 27.91 13.95
CA TRP A 282 5.39 28.55 13.72
C TRP A 282 4.44 28.34 14.91
N ASN A 283 3.70 29.36 15.29
CA ASN A 283 2.86 29.41 16.50
C ASN A 283 3.59 29.33 17.84
N ASP A 284 4.89 29.51 17.85
CA ASP A 284 5.67 29.56 19.06
C ASP A 284 6.48 30.86 19.03
N THR A 285 6.20 31.75 19.97
CA THR A 285 6.90 33.04 20.09
C THR A 285 8.32 32.89 20.62
N THR A 286 8.66 31.67 21.08
CA THR A 286 9.96 31.36 21.66
C THR A 286 10.96 30.98 20.56
N ASN A 287 12.10 31.63 20.59
CA ASN A 287 13.27 31.30 19.78
C ASN A 287 14.06 30.17 20.45
N TYR A 288 14.29 29.07 19.72
CA TYR A 288 15.06 27.94 20.25
C TYR A 288 16.44 27.91 19.60
N THR A 289 17.47 27.88 20.40
CA THR A 289 18.88 27.86 19.99
C THR A 289 19.38 26.42 19.91
N TYR A 290 19.99 26.08 18.79
CA TYR A 290 20.61 24.78 18.53
C TYR A 290 22.09 24.96 18.22
N ILE A 291 22.90 24.01 18.66
CA ILE A 291 24.33 23.98 18.39
C ILE A 291 24.59 23.00 17.27
N PHE A 292 25.20 23.44 16.18
CA PHE A 292 25.62 22.59 15.09
C PHE A 292 27.13 22.46 15.07
N LEU A 293 27.62 21.23 14.98
CA LEU A 293 29.04 20.93 14.92
C LEU A 293 29.34 20.36 13.52
N TYR A 294 30.16 21.07 12.77
CA TYR A 294 30.56 20.69 11.42
C TYR A 294 32.04 20.35 11.37
N ASN A 295 32.41 19.48 10.43
CA ASN A 295 33.78 19.17 10.11
C ASN A 295 34.09 19.81 8.76
N ASP A 296 35.01 20.76 8.69
CA ASP A 296 35.49 21.53 7.53
C ASP A 296 34.41 22.30 6.74
N LYS A 297 33.55 21.63 6.01
CA LYS A 297 32.59 22.24 5.08
C LYS A 297 31.15 21.94 5.45
N ILE A 298 30.29 22.97 5.40
CA ILE A 298 28.86 22.80 5.61
C ILE A 298 28.24 22.12 4.39
N HIS A 299 27.97 20.83 4.48
CA HIS A 299 27.27 20.07 3.46
C HIS A 299 25.75 20.12 3.62
N LEU A 300 25.24 20.15 4.86
CA LEU A 300 23.84 20.28 5.17
C LEU A 300 23.61 21.55 6.01
N LEU A 301 22.87 22.51 5.47
CA LEU A 301 22.61 23.78 6.15
C LEU A 301 21.74 23.56 7.41
N PRO A 302 21.94 24.31 8.51
CA PRO A 302 21.10 24.26 9.70
C PRO A 302 19.60 24.41 9.39
N SER A 303 19.24 25.24 8.44
CA SER A 303 17.86 25.48 8.04
C SER A 303 17.15 24.23 7.46
N ALA A 304 17.89 23.21 7.01
CA ALA A 304 17.32 21.91 6.62
C ALA A 304 16.61 21.23 7.80
N PHE A 305 17.10 21.45 9.01
CA PHE A 305 16.62 20.77 10.22
C PHE A 305 15.41 21.44 10.87
N ASN A 306 15.02 22.65 10.46
CA ASN A 306 13.89 23.40 11.04
C ASN A 306 12.59 22.57 11.04
N SER A 307 12.33 21.83 9.98
CA SER A 307 11.14 20.97 9.88
C SER A 307 11.34 19.59 10.50
N ALA A 308 12.58 19.10 10.60
CA ALA A 308 12.90 17.74 10.99
C ALA A 308 13.03 17.57 12.51
N ILE A 309 13.73 18.47 13.20
CA ILE A 309 13.97 18.38 14.65
C ILE A 309 12.74 18.89 15.41
N LYS A 310 12.16 18.03 16.28
CA LYS A 310 11.02 18.36 17.15
C LYS A 310 11.38 18.42 18.62
N ILE A 311 12.62 18.07 18.97
CA ILE A 311 13.19 18.19 20.30
C ILE A 311 13.53 19.67 20.50
N LYS A 312 12.92 20.33 21.48
CA LYS A 312 13.08 21.77 21.75
C LYS A 312 13.81 21.97 23.06
N PRO A 313 14.88 22.79 23.11
CA PRO A 313 15.51 23.23 24.38
C PRO A 313 14.48 23.87 25.32
N GLY A 314 14.67 23.75 26.63
CA GLY A 314 13.77 24.31 27.64
C GLY A 314 12.42 23.58 27.81
N THR A 315 12.09 22.61 26.97
CA THR A 315 10.81 21.88 27.08
C THR A 315 10.99 20.53 27.75
N PRO A 316 9.92 19.96 28.35
CA PRO A 316 9.98 18.59 28.86
C PRO A 316 10.36 17.59 27.78
N TYR A 317 11.12 16.57 28.14
CA TYR A 317 11.40 15.43 27.30
C TYR A 317 10.09 14.80 26.77
N SER A 318 10.09 14.33 25.53
CA SER A 318 8.97 13.63 24.94
C SER A 318 9.46 12.56 23.97
N ALA A 319 9.14 11.30 24.28
CA ALA A 319 9.50 10.15 23.43
C ALA A 319 8.90 10.26 22.02
N ASN A 320 7.68 10.79 21.88
CA ASN A 320 7.03 11.01 20.59
C ASN A 320 7.74 12.07 19.76
N LYS A 321 8.24 13.15 20.36
CA LYS A 321 9.04 14.18 19.66
C LYS A 321 10.36 13.58 19.16
N VAL A 322 11.01 12.72 19.95
CA VAL A 322 12.23 12.00 19.55
C VAL A 322 11.94 11.08 18.37
N GLN A 323 10.91 10.26 18.47
CA GLN A 323 10.52 9.34 17.38
C GLN A 323 10.12 10.10 16.11
N THR A 324 9.43 11.24 16.25
CA THR A 324 9.06 12.08 15.13
C THR A 324 10.30 12.71 14.49
N THR A 325 11.29 13.12 15.28
CA THR A 325 12.58 13.60 14.78
C THR A 325 13.29 12.51 13.98
N TYR A 326 13.39 11.28 14.49
CA TYR A 326 13.94 10.15 13.74
C TYR A 326 13.25 9.94 12.40
N ARG A 327 11.91 9.85 12.40
CA ARG A 327 11.15 9.64 11.16
C ARG A 327 11.38 10.74 10.13
N LYS A 328 11.50 12.00 10.58
CA LYS A 328 11.73 13.14 9.69
C LYS A 328 13.15 13.17 9.15
N LEU A 329 14.13 12.85 9.96
CA LEU A 329 15.52 12.74 9.51
C LEU A 329 15.72 11.64 8.49
N PHE A 330 15.13 10.45 8.70
CA PHE A 330 15.22 9.34 7.73
C PHE A 330 14.46 9.57 6.41
N ASN A 331 13.62 10.59 6.34
CA ASN A 331 13.03 11.00 5.04
C ASN A 331 14.01 11.81 4.16
N TYR A 332 15.13 12.23 4.73
CA TYR A 332 16.18 12.85 3.94
C TYR A 332 17.03 11.74 3.31
N GLU A 333 16.94 11.57 1.98
CA GLU A 333 17.69 10.52 1.26
C GLU A 333 19.21 10.62 1.47
N ILE A 334 19.69 11.80 1.84
CA ILE A 334 21.10 12.01 2.16
C ILE A 334 21.51 11.38 3.49
N ILE A 335 20.59 11.18 4.44
CA ILE A 335 20.91 10.63 5.77
C ILE A 335 20.87 9.10 5.69
N GLN A 336 22.00 8.47 5.96
CA GLN A 336 22.14 7.01 6.03
C GLN A 336 21.78 6.46 7.41
N THR A 337 22.30 7.10 8.47
CA THR A 337 22.02 6.74 9.85
C THR A 337 21.82 7.99 10.69
N ALA A 338 20.98 7.88 11.72
CA ALA A 338 20.77 8.90 12.72
C ALA A 338 20.83 8.24 14.10
N ASN A 339 21.52 8.86 15.05
CA ASN A 339 21.56 8.46 16.44
C ASN A 339 21.21 9.67 17.31
N ILE A 340 20.24 9.51 18.20
CA ILE A 340 19.83 10.54 19.15
C ILE A 340 20.08 10.00 20.55
N SER A 341 21.10 10.54 21.22
CA SER A 341 21.46 10.21 22.60
C SER A 341 21.13 11.36 23.55
N PHE A 342 21.03 11.02 24.82
CA PHE A 342 20.75 11.96 25.90
C PHE A 342 21.73 11.71 27.04
N ASP A 343 22.41 12.75 27.42
CA ASP A 343 23.31 12.75 28.58
C ASP A 343 22.64 13.54 29.71
N THR A 344 22.57 12.98 30.92
CA THR A 344 22.03 13.66 32.10
C THR A 344 23.04 14.66 32.63
N THR A 345 22.55 15.86 32.96
CA THR A 345 23.34 16.85 33.71
C THR A 345 22.91 16.82 35.18
N ASN A 346 23.82 16.45 36.07
CA ASN A 346 23.55 16.24 37.49
C ASN A 346 23.49 17.52 38.34
N THR A 347 23.37 18.69 37.74
CA THR A 347 23.25 19.93 38.49
C THR A 347 21.81 20.42 38.52
N PRO A 348 21.04 20.17 39.59
CA PRO A 348 19.83 20.94 39.84
C PRO A 348 20.24 22.40 39.97
N THR A 349 19.61 23.31 39.27
CA THR A 349 19.75 24.73 39.48
C THR A 349 19.06 25.08 40.81
N SER A 350 19.71 25.92 41.63
CA SER A 350 19.16 26.38 42.92
C SER A 350 17.74 26.97 42.84
N GLU A 351 17.33 27.44 41.67
CA GLU A 351 15.98 27.99 41.41
C GLU A 351 14.90 26.97 41.18
N LYS A 352 15.24 25.71 40.77
CA LYS A 352 14.28 24.66 40.45
C LYS A 352 14.79 23.27 40.87
N PRO A 353 14.72 22.95 42.16
CA PRO A 353 15.33 21.72 42.71
C PRO A 353 14.78 20.40 42.17
N ASN A 354 13.58 20.41 41.60
CA ASN A 354 12.94 19.19 41.03
C ASN A 354 13.04 19.09 39.50
N HIS A 355 13.82 19.97 38.85
CA HIS A 355 14.02 19.91 37.41
C HIS A 355 15.37 19.28 37.09
N PHE A 356 15.36 18.16 36.43
CA PHE A 356 16.53 17.48 35.89
C PHE A 356 16.68 17.78 34.40
N PHE A 357 17.90 17.84 33.92
CA PHE A 357 18.17 18.27 32.56
C PHE A 357 18.83 17.16 31.71
N LEU A 358 18.50 17.15 30.42
CA LEU A 358 19.08 16.27 29.42
C LEU A 358 19.74 17.11 28.32
N ASN A 359 20.99 16.80 28.02
CA ASN A 359 21.64 17.28 26.79
C ASN A 359 21.39 16.29 25.69
N SER A 360 20.71 16.72 24.62
CA SER A 360 20.45 15.89 23.46
C SER A 360 21.58 16.05 22.46
N ARG A 361 22.07 14.91 21.93
CA ARG A 361 23.06 14.85 20.86
C ARG A 361 22.47 14.08 19.68
N ILE A 362 22.38 14.74 18.52
CA ILE A 362 21.88 14.18 17.28
C ILE A 362 23.07 13.99 16.34
N GLN A 363 23.48 12.74 16.12
CA GLN A 363 24.60 12.36 15.28
C GLN A 363 24.07 11.75 14.00
N LEU A 364 24.48 12.29 12.86
CA LEU A 364 24.01 11.85 11.54
C LEU A 364 25.20 11.38 10.70
N LYS A 365 24.99 10.36 9.93
CA LYS A 365 25.93 9.88 8.91
C LYS A 365 25.31 10.01 7.54
N ASP A 366 26.04 10.64 6.63
CA ASP A 366 25.55 10.87 5.28
C ASP A 366 25.70 9.64 4.37
N SER A 367 24.75 9.49 3.45
CA SER A 367 24.87 8.64 2.26
C SER A 367 25.76 9.31 1.21
N LYS A 368 26.25 8.54 0.25
CA LYS A 368 26.90 9.11 -0.93
C LYS A 368 25.97 10.10 -1.63
N ARG A 369 26.43 11.33 -1.83
CA ARG A 369 25.64 12.43 -2.40
C ARG A 369 25.14 12.11 -3.81
N ASN A 370 26.02 11.54 -4.66
CA ASN A 370 25.72 11.21 -6.04
C ASN A 370 25.58 9.69 -6.22
N ARG A 371 24.62 9.31 -7.09
CA ARG A 371 24.42 7.93 -7.51
C ARG A 371 24.12 7.89 -9.01
N PHE A 372 24.78 6.96 -9.70
CA PHE A 372 24.45 6.59 -11.08
C PHE A 372 23.88 5.18 -11.09
N SER A 373 22.85 4.96 -11.89
CA SER A 373 22.30 3.63 -12.15
C SER A 373 21.87 3.50 -13.61
N ALA A 374 22.06 2.31 -14.18
CA ALA A 374 21.51 1.90 -15.46
C ALA A 374 20.43 0.84 -15.19
N GLU A 375 19.29 1.01 -15.84
CA GLU A 375 18.13 0.13 -15.68
C GLU A 375 17.72 -0.35 -17.07
N VAL A 376 17.35 -1.62 -17.20
CA VAL A 376 16.77 -2.20 -18.42
C VAL A 376 15.45 -2.82 -18.08
N GLU A 377 14.41 -2.48 -18.83
CA GLU A 377 13.04 -2.91 -18.64
C GLU A 377 12.51 -3.57 -19.90
N GLY A 378 11.87 -4.74 -19.79
CA GLY A 378 10.99 -5.25 -20.81
C GLY A 378 9.61 -4.59 -20.66
N THR A 379 9.05 -4.09 -21.75
CA THR A 379 7.73 -3.45 -21.75
C THR A 379 6.72 -4.25 -22.56
N ASN A 380 5.45 -4.19 -22.17
CA ASN A 380 4.34 -4.68 -22.95
C ASN A 380 3.22 -3.62 -22.87
N SER A 381 3.00 -2.91 -23.96
CA SER A 381 2.01 -1.85 -24.07
C SER A 381 0.87 -2.32 -24.96
N SER A 382 -0.25 -2.77 -24.36
CA SER A 382 -1.44 -3.22 -25.10
C SER A 382 -1.19 -4.39 -26.07
N GLY A 383 -0.20 -5.23 -25.80
CA GLY A 383 0.20 -6.34 -26.66
C GLY A 383 1.52 -6.11 -27.41
N ASP A 384 1.94 -4.87 -27.55
CA ASP A 384 3.19 -4.51 -28.20
C ASP A 384 4.39 -4.74 -27.25
N LEU A 385 5.34 -5.54 -27.67
CA LEU A 385 6.52 -5.87 -26.87
C LEU A 385 7.64 -4.88 -27.13
N GLY A 386 8.34 -4.49 -26.07
CA GLY A 386 9.42 -3.54 -26.18
C GLY A 386 10.51 -3.74 -25.14
N ILE A 387 11.60 -3.02 -25.35
CA ILE A 387 12.74 -2.92 -24.43
C ILE A 387 13.02 -1.45 -24.19
N ARG A 388 13.17 -1.06 -22.93
CA ARG A 388 13.53 0.31 -22.53
C ARG A 388 14.78 0.30 -21.67
N GLY A 389 15.72 1.19 -21.98
CA GLY A 389 16.90 1.48 -21.17
C GLY A 389 16.74 2.83 -20.46
N ASN A 390 17.16 2.93 -19.19
CA ASN A 390 17.20 4.18 -18.45
C ASN A 390 18.61 4.40 -17.86
N LEU A 391 19.13 5.61 -17.99
CA LEU A 391 20.30 6.07 -17.25
C LEU A 391 19.84 7.10 -16.24
N VAL A 392 20.09 6.84 -14.96
CA VAL A 392 19.60 7.69 -13.86
C VAL A 392 20.78 8.27 -13.10
N PHE A 393 20.83 9.59 -13.05
CA PHE A 393 21.68 10.34 -12.11
C PHE A 393 20.84 10.88 -10.97
N LEU A 394 21.32 10.69 -9.77
CA LEU A 394 20.69 11.13 -8.53
C LEU A 394 21.69 11.92 -7.69
N ASN A 395 21.34 13.16 -7.31
CA ASN A 395 22.02 13.94 -6.29
C ASN A 395 21.09 14.16 -5.10
N ARG A 396 21.49 13.71 -3.90
CA ARG A 396 20.65 13.71 -2.70
C ARG A 396 20.66 15.00 -1.90
N ASN A 397 21.38 16.01 -2.36
CA ASN A 397 21.51 17.25 -1.60
C ASN A 397 22.00 18.40 -2.51
N ILE A 398 21.18 18.77 -3.51
CA ILE A 398 21.61 19.70 -4.54
C ILE A 398 21.79 21.13 -4.01
N PHE A 399 20.88 21.61 -3.11
CA PHE A 399 20.90 22.95 -2.54
C PHE A 399 21.29 22.97 -1.05
N LYS A 400 21.94 21.93 -0.57
CA LYS A 400 22.39 21.78 0.83
C LYS A 400 21.28 21.76 1.88
N ARG A 401 20.03 21.48 1.51
CA ARG A 401 18.87 21.34 2.42
C ARG A 401 18.14 20.03 2.26
N ALA A 402 18.87 18.97 1.86
CA ALA A 402 18.38 17.63 1.59
C ALA A 402 17.40 17.54 0.40
N GLU A 403 17.46 18.48 -0.53
CA GLU A 403 16.71 18.37 -1.79
C GLU A 403 17.36 17.31 -2.69
N VAL A 404 16.50 16.48 -3.27
CA VAL A 404 16.93 15.41 -4.17
C VAL A 404 16.70 15.84 -5.62
N PHE A 405 17.77 15.85 -6.40
CA PHE A 405 17.70 16.07 -7.83
C PHE A 405 17.93 14.76 -8.56
N ARG A 406 17.00 14.41 -9.45
CA ARG A 406 17.07 13.21 -10.27
C ARG A 406 16.92 13.56 -11.74
N ILE A 407 17.85 13.10 -12.57
CA ILE A 407 17.71 13.11 -14.03
C ILE A 407 17.66 11.67 -14.50
N ARG A 408 16.69 11.38 -15.37
CA ARG A 408 16.55 10.11 -16.06
C ARG A 408 16.57 10.36 -17.56
N LEU A 409 17.54 9.78 -18.23
CA LEU A 409 17.56 9.65 -19.68
C LEU A 409 16.95 8.30 -20.02
N LYS A 410 15.98 8.27 -20.92
CA LYS A 410 15.30 7.05 -21.36
C LYS A 410 15.45 6.87 -22.86
N GLY A 411 15.58 5.62 -23.29
CA GLY A 411 15.54 5.22 -24.69
C GLY A 411 14.79 3.89 -24.77
N GLY A 412 13.92 3.72 -25.75
CA GLY A 412 13.10 2.53 -25.90
C GLY A 412 12.86 2.15 -27.35
N LEU A 413 12.69 0.85 -27.56
CA LEU A 413 12.32 0.22 -28.81
C LEU A 413 11.06 -0.62 -28.55
N GLU A 414 10.06 -0.52 -29.42
CA GLU A 414 8.79 -1.27 -29.30
C GLU A 414 8.39 -1.84 -30.66
N ALA A 415 7.92 -3.08 -30.65
CA ALA A 415 7.36 -3.76 -31.81
C ALA A 415 5.86 -3.55 -31.83
N GLN A 416 5.39 -2.54 -32.54
CA GLN A 416 3.96 -2.25 -32.66
C GLN A 416 3.35 -3.09 -33.79
N THR A 417 2.21 -3.73 -33.49
CA THR A 417 1.43 -4.46 -34.50
C THR A 417 0.65 -3.45 -35.34
N ILE A 418 0.91 -3.42 -36.65
CA ILE A 418 0.21 -2.54 -37.60
C ILE A 418 -0.78 -3.40 -38.39
N SER A 419 -2.03 -2.92 -38.47
CA SER A 419 -3.10 -3.63 -39.21
C SER A 419 -3.07 -3.35 -40.71
N GLU A 420 -2.28 -2.37 -41.18
CA GLU A 420 -2.23 -1.96 -42.57
C GLU A 420 -0.82 -2.11 -43.19
N PRO A 421 -0.71 -2.42 -44.50
CA PRO A 421 0.56 -2.58 -45.16
C PRO A 421 1.25 -1.22 -45.29
N THR A 422 2.35 -1.01 -44.57
CA THR A 422 3.30 0.06 -44.86
C THR A 422 4.36 -0.50 -45.80
N ASP A 423 4.68 0.25 -46.85
CA ASP A 423 5.70 -0.10 -47.86
C ASP A 423 7.13 -0.20 -47.32
N ASP A 424 7.32 0.03 -46.05
CA ASP A 424 8.64 0.01 -45.44
C ASP A 424 8.88 -1.38 -44.78
N ASN A 425 10.01 -1.98 -45.14
CA ASN A 425 10.59 -3.18 -44.50
C ASN A 425 10.96 -2.87 -43.06
N SER A 426 9.99 -2.51 -42.24
CA SER A 426 10.19 -2.18 -40.83
C SER A 426 10.62 -3.44 -40.09
N GLY A 427 11.84 -3.43 -39.57
CA GLY A 427 12.37 -4.52 -38.74
C GLY A 427 11.46 -4.81 -37.54
N LEU A 428 11.82 -5.81 -36.75
CA LEU A 428 11.06 -6.27 -35.57
C LEU A 428 10.59 -5.11 -34.64
N PHE A 429 11.38 -4.04 -34.54
CA PHE A 429 11.06 -2.83 -33.79
C PHE A 429 10.78 -1.67 -34.74
N ASN A 430 9.60 -1.10 -34.68
CA ASN A 430 9.14 -0.02 -35.54
C ASN A 430 8.76 1.28 -34.79
N THR A 431 8.83 1.26 -33.48
CA THR A 431 8.58 2.42 -32.61
C THR A 431 9.83 2.71 -31.80
N TYR A 432 10.25 3.99 -31.78
CA TYR A 432 11.42 4.49 -31.08
C TYR A 432 11.00 5.56 -30.09
N GLU A 433 11.49 5.48 -28.87
CA GLU A 433 11.23 6.46 -27.83
C GLU A 433 12.55 6.97 -27.25
N THR A 434 12.70 8.28 -27.09
CA THR A 434 13.79 8.88 -26.33
C THR A 434 13.27 10.04 -25.49
N GLY A 435 13.87 10.24 -24.32
CA GLY A 435 13.39 11.32 -23.47
C GLY A 435 14.29 11.60 -22.28
N ILE A 436 14.03 12.74 -21.67
CA ILE A 436 14.67 13.18 -20.44
C ILE A 436 13.58 13.55 -19.41
N VAL A 437 13.76 13.11 -18.17
CA VAL A 437 12.89 13.48 -17.04
C VAL A 437 13.77 13.99 -15.92
N GLY A 438 13.55 15.25 -15.54
CA GLY A 438 14.17 15.90 -14.38
C GLY A 438 13.15 16.03 -13.25
N THR A 439 13.56 15.67 -12.04
CA THR A 439 12.72 15.81 -10.83
C THR A 439 13.54 16.46 -9.72
N ILE A 440 12.98 17.49 -9.08
CA ILE A 440 13.51 18.04 -7.85
C ILE A 440 12.48 17.77 -6.73
N PHE A 441 12.90 16.99 -5.76
CA PHE A 441 12.11 16.69 -4.58
C PHE A 441 12.57 17.56 -3.41
N PHE A 442 11.65 18.29 -2.83
CA PHE A 442 11.87 19.10 -1.62
C PHE A 442 11.18 18.41 -0.44
N PRO A 443 11.91 18.00 0.62
CA PRO A 443 11.32 17.36 1.81
C PRO A 443 10.60 18.37 2.72
N ARG A 444 9.89 19.32 2.14
CA ARG A 444 9.09 20.36 2.79
C ARG A 444 8.10 20.98 1.82
N PHE A 445 7.13 21.73 2.32
CA PHE A 445 6.33 22.59 1.45
C PHE A 445 7.15 23.80 0.95
N LEU A 446 7.14 24.00 -0.34
CA LEU A 446 7.53 25.25 -1.00
C LEU A 446 6.27 26.01 -1.40
N SER A 447 5.61 26.64 -0.45
CA SER A 447 4.39 27.41 -0.70
C SER A 447 4.60 28.88 -0.32
N PRO A 448 4.13 29.83 -1.11
CA PRO A 448 4.08 31.25 -0.72
C PRO A 448 3.11 31.48 0.45
N ILE A 449 2.13 30.59 0.64
CA ILE A 449 1.19 30.61 1.75
C ILE A 449 1.74 29.66 2.83
N ARG A 450 1.89 30.17 4.06
CA ARG A 450 2.38 29.36 5.18
C ARG A 450 1.29 28.37 5.60
N LEU A 451 1.48 27.09 5.25
CA LEU A 451 0.54 25.97 5.50
C LEU A 451 0.87 25.20 6.78
N ASP A 452 1.35 25.89 7.82
CA ASP A 452 1.85 25.25 9.07
C ASP A 452 0.74 24.64 9.95
N LYS A 453 -0.52 24.80 9.57
CA LYS A 453 -1.67 24.15 10.23
C LYS A 453 -1.80 22.67 9.92
N PHE A 454 -1.04 22.15 8.94
CA PHE A 454 -1.04 20.73 8.64
C PHE A 454 -0.42 19.91 9.77
N ASN A 455 -0.99 18.75 10.02
CA ASN A 455 -0.54 17.84 11.08
C ASN A 455 0.98 17.62 10.99
N GLN A 456 1.72 18.14 11.98
CA GLN A 456 3.19 18.11 12.02
C GLN A 456 3.77 16.68 12.13
N GLN A 457 2.92 15.69 12.36
CA GLN A 457 3.30 14.28 12.52
C GLN A 457 3.81 13.67 11.19
N TYR A 458 3.32 14.19 10.04
CA TYR A 458 3.68 13.72 8.70
C TYR A 458 4.48 14.79 7.96
N ILE A 459 5.39 14.32 7.10
CA ILE A 459 6.29 15.20 6.36
C ILE A 459 5.62 15.55 5.03
N PRO A 460 5.25 16.82 4.84
CA PRO A 460 4.83 17.28 3.53
C PRO A 460 6.03 17.39 2.62
N ASN A 461 5.83 17.20 1.32
CA ASN A 461 6.86 17.41 0.32
C ASN A 461 6.33 18.18 -0.89
N THR A 462 7.26 18.74 -1.65
CA THR A 462 7.01 19.40 -2.93
C THR A 462 7.84 18.74 -4.01
N ASN A 463 7.23 18.44 -5.14
CA ASN A 463 7.89 17.88 -6.31
C ASN A 463 7.82 18.88 -7.46
N LEU A 464 8.93 19.16 -8.09
CA LEU A 464 9.01 19.86 -9.37
C LEU A 464 9.48 18.86 -10.41
N ASN A 465 8.66 18.60 -11.42
CA ASN A 465 8.96 17.66 -12.48
C ASN A 465 8.99 18.40 -13.83
N PHE A 466 9.98 18.07 -14.63
CA PHE A 466 10.10 18.43 -16.02
C PHE A 466 10.34 17.19 -16.84
N GLY A 467 9.63 17.00 -17.93
CA GLY A 467 9.81 15.87 -18.84
C GLY A 467 9.74 16.33 -20.29
N PHE A 468 10.63 15.78 -21.09
CA PHE A 468 10.57 15.86 -22.54
C PHE A 468 10.67 14.45 -23.10
N ASN A 469 9.78 14.10 -24.02
CA ASN A 469 9.72 12.81 -24.65
C ASN A 469 9.47 12.94 -26.14
N TYR A 470 10.38 12.39 -26.95
CA TYR A 470 10.21 12.21 -28.38
C TYR A 470 9.85 10.75 -28.65
N GLN A 471 8.80 10.52 -29.42
CA GLN A 471 8.39 9.19 -29.86
C GLN A 471 8.15 9.21 -31.36
N ARG A 472 8.78 8.30 -32.08
CA ARG A 472 8.51 8.03 -33.49
C ARG A 472 7.79 6.69 -33.62
N ARG A 473 6.63 6.74 -34.23
CA ARG A 473 5.81 5.59 -34.61
C ARG A 473 5.69 5.50 -36.14
N PRO A 474 5.23 4.39 -36.69
CA PRO A 474 5.15 4.26 -38.15
C PRO A 474 4.29 5.32 -38.85
N LEU A 475 3.20 5.76 -38.22
CA LEU A 475 2.25 6.71 -38.79
C LEU A 475 2.51 8.17 -38.40
N TYR A 476 3.21 8.42 -37.29
CA TYR A 476 3.45 9.77 -36.79
C TYR A 476 4.67 9.84 -35.89
N SER A 477 5.18 11.03 -35.69
CA SER A 477 6.06 11.35 -34.57
C SER A 477 5.40 12.33 -33.62
N ARG A 478 5.76 12.28 -32.34
CA ARG A 478 5.24 13.21 -31.33
C ARG A 478 6.29 13.64 -30.32
N ASN A 479 6.19 14.90 -29.93
CA ASN A 479 6.93 15.50 -28.83
C ASN A 479 5.96 15.76 -27.67
N ILE A 480 6.32 15.33 -26.47
CA ILE A 480 5.54 15.58 -25.26
C ILE A 480 6.43 16.29 -24.26
N THR A 481 6.04 17.51 -23.90
CA THR A 481 6.70 18.29 -22.85
C THR A 481 5.77 18.40 -21.64
N ASN A 482 6.27 18.03 -20.46
CA ASN A 482 5.52 18.07 -19.21
C ASN A 482 6.22 18.96 -18.20
N LEU A 483 5.46 19.78 -17.49
CA LEU A 483 5.92 20.56 -16.34
C LEU A 483 4.88 20.46 -15.22
N ASP A 484 5.30 19.98 -14.04
CA ASP A 484 4.40 19.87 -12.90
C ASP A 484 5.02 20.45 -11.63
N ILE A 485 4.18 21.09 -10.81
CA ILE A 485 4.49 21.41 -9.41
C ILE A 485 3.47 20.67 -8.55
N GLY A 486 3.95 19.73 -7.75
CA GLY A 486 3.10 18.88 -6.93
C GLY A 486 3.38 19.01 -5.43
N TYR A 487 2.34 18.99 -4.63
CA TYR A 487 2.38 18.94 -3.17
C TYR A 487 1.80 17.62 -2.69
N VAL A 488 2.52 16.94 -1.81
CA VAL A 488 2.08 15.68 -1.21
C VAL A 488 2.12 15.79 0.30
N TRP A 489 1.02 15.44 0.96
CA TRP A 489 0.95 15.42 2.44
C TRP A 489 0.00 14.35 2.94
N LYS A 490 0.10 14.05 4.25
CA LYS A 490 -0.81 13.15 4.96
C LYS A 490 -1.58 13.92 6.04
N SER A 491 -2.88 13.67 6.14
CA SER A 491 -3.71 14.19 7.24
C SER A 491 -3.94 13.17 8.36
N GLY A 492 -3.50 11.92 8.16
CA GLY A 492 -3.58 10.83 9.13
C GLY A 492 -2.74 9.62 8.70
N LYS A 493 -2.80 8.53 9.46
CA LYS A 493 -2.09 7.28 9.11
C LYS A 493 -2.55 6.70 7.77
N SER A 494 -3.83 6.88 7.44
CA SER A 494 -4.50 6.24 6.31
C SER A 494 -4.86 7.19 5.16
N VAL A 495 -4.60 8.50 5.27
CA VAL A 495 -5.04 9.50 4.30
C VAL A 495 -3.86 10.23 3.70
N ASN A 496 -3.76 10.18 2.37
CA ASN A 496 -2.80 10.93 1.57
C ASN A 496 -3.53 11.95 0.68
N HIS A 497 -2.93 13.10 0.50
CA HIS A 497 -3.35 14.14 -0.43
C HIS A 497 -2.24 14.42 -1.43
N ILE A 498 -2.61 14.58 -2.69
CA ILE A 498 -1.71 14.99 -3.77
C ILE A 498 -2.40 16.15 -4.48
N LEU A 499 -1.80 17.34 -4.44
CA LEU A 499 -2.28 18.52 -5.15
C LEU A 499 -1.21 18.93 -6.15
N THR A 500 -1.57 19.02 -7.42
CA THR A 500 -0.73 19.54 -8.48
C THR A 500 -1.41 20.83 -9.02
N PRO A 501 -1.11 22.00 -8.43
CA PRO A 501 -1.76 23.24 -8.80
C PRO A 501 -1.38 23.72 -10.21
N ILE A 502 -0.21 23.31 -10.68
CA ILE A 502 0.28 23.59 -12.03
C ILE A 502 0.66 22.27 -12.66
N ASN A 503 -0.05 21.89 -13.70
CA ASN A 503 0.24 20.75 -14.56
C ASN A 503 0.10 21.20 -16.02
N ILE A 504 1.21 21.24 -16.73
CA ILE A 504 1.28 21.65 -18.13
C ILE A 504 1.74 20.42 -18.92
N ASN A 505 0.94 20.03 -19.90
CA ASN A 505 1.32 19.04 -20.89
C ASN A 505 1.15 19.68 -22.27
N TYR A 506 2.22 19.78 -22.99
CA TYR A 506 2.26 20.26 -24.38
C TYR A 506 2.59 19.08 -25.28
N VAL A 507 1.71 18.79 -26.21
CA VAL A 507 1.82 17.69 -27.17
C VAL A 507 1.85 18.28 -28.56
N ASN A 508 2.92 17.99 -29.30
CA ASN A 508 3.04 18.32 -30.71
C ASN A 508 3.15 17.03 -31.50
N ILE A 509 2.35 16.87 -32.52
CA ILE A 509 2.23 15.65 -33.32
C ILE A 509 2.48 15.98 -34.78
N ASN A 510 3.39 15.24 -35.40
CA ASN A 510 3.67 15.34 -36.82
C ASN A 510 3.29 14.02 -37.49
N PRO A 511 2.13 13.92 -38.13
CA PRO A 511 1.72 12.77 -38.90
C PRO A 511 2.63 12.61 -40.13
N THR A 512 2.71 11.41 -40.67
CA THR A 512 3.30 11.16 -42.01
C THR A 512 2.31 11.62 -43.08
N ASP A 513 2.79 11.96 -44.26
CA ASP A 513 1.94 12.43 -45.38
C ASP A 513 0.80 11.44 -45.67
N TYR A 514 1.09 10.13 -45.59
CA TYR A 514 0.08 9.08 -45.73
C TYR A 514 -1.00 9.15 -44.62
N PHE A 515 -0.58 9.31 -43.38
CA PHE A 515 -1.51 9.35 -42.25
C PHE A 515 -2.29 10.68 -42.20
N ASP A 516 -1.66 11.77 -42.60
CA ASP A 516 -2.32 13.09 -42.69
C ASP A 516 -3.46 13.05 -43.71
N SER A 517 -3.25 12.43 -44.88
CA SER A 517 -4.30 12.23 -45.87
C SER A 517 -5.46 11.37 -45.33
N ILE A 518 -5.20 10.38 -44.48
CA ILE A 518 -6.27 9.59 -43.83
C ILE A 518 -7.02 10.48 -42.82
N LEU A 519 -6.31 11.27 -42.02
CA LEU A 519 -6.92 12.14 -41.03
C LEU A 519 -7.78 13.26 -41.66
N GLU A 520 -7.43 13.74 -42.84
CA GLU A 520 -8.19 14.74 -43.55
C GLU A 520 -9.60 14.27 -43.94
N TYR A 521 -9.70 13.00 -44.38
CA TYR A 521 -10.99 12.37 -44.74
C TYR A 521 -11.66 11.59 -43.60
N GLU A 522 -11.04 11.55 -42.42
CA GLU A 522 -11.59 10.83 -41.26
C GLU A 522 -12.81 11.58 -40.69
N PRO A 523 -14.01 11.02 -40.71
CA PRO A 523 -15.21 11.66 -40.22
C PRO A 523 -15.19 11.75 -38.67
N ASN A 524 -14.41 10.90 -38.00
CA ASN A 524 -14.32 10.87 -36.55
C ASN A 524 -13.49 12.06 -36.04
N ARG A 525 -14.17 13.12 -35.60
CA ARG A 525 -13.55 14.33 -35.08
C ARG A 525 -12.63 14.04 -33.87
N ARG A 526 -13.05 13.15 -32.96
CA ARG A 526 -12.25 12.77 -31.79
C ARG A 526 -10.93 12.13 -32.20
N LEU A 527 -10.93 11.33 -33.26
CA LEU A 527 -9.72 10.73 -33.81
C LEU A 527 -8.80 11.79 -34.39
N ARG A 528 -9.33 12.73 -35.20
CA ARG A 528 -8.54 13.84 -35.73
C ARG A 528 -7.92 14.70 -34.62
N GLU A 529 -8.72 15.05 -33.59
CA GLU A 529 -8.25 15.84 -32.46
C GLU A 529 -7.18 15.09 -31.61
N GLN A 530 -7.24 13.74 -31.56
CA GLN A 530 -6.22 12.92 -30.89
C GLN A 530 -4.82 13.08 -31.51
N TYR A 531 -4.77 13.30 -32.83
CA TYR A 531 -3.54 13.43 -33.60
C TYR A 531 -3.21 14.90 -33.97
N SER A 532 -3.85 15.86 -33.33
CA SER A 532 -3.55 17.29 -33.45
C SER A 532 -2.73 17.79 -32.26
N ASP A 533 -2.05 18.90 -32.49
CA ASP A 533 -1.35 19.62 -31.45
C ASP A 533 -2.32 20.12 -30.39
N HIS A 534 -2.01 19.87 -29.14
CA HIS A 534 -2.86 20.33 -28.04
C HIS A 534 -2.06 20.59 -26.77
N MET A 535 -2.63 21.41 -25.90
CA MET A 535 -2.07 21.75 -24.60
C MET A 535 -3.10 21.53 -23.49
N ILE A 536 -2.67 20.90 -22.40
CA ILE A 536 -3.47 20.69 -21.19
C ILE A 536 -2.79 21.48 -20.08
N VAL A 537 -3.44 22.54 -19.60
CA VAL A 537 -2.94 23.38 -18.49
C VAL A 537 -3.97 23.39 -17.39
N GLY A 538 -3.66 22.76 -16.27
CA GLY A 538 -4.68 22.58 -15.25
C GLY A 538 -4.16 22.29 -13.85
N LEU A 539 -5.12 22.01 -12.99
CA LEU A 539 -4.94 21.63 -11.59
C LEU A 539 -5.47 20.20 -11.41
N LYS A 540 -4.72 19.40 -10.63
CA LYS A 540 -5.13 18.05 -10.24
C LYS A 540 -5.11 17.93 -8.72
N TYR A 541 -6.12 17.26 -8.17
CA TYR A 541 -6.16 16.89 -6.76
C TYR A 541 -6.54 15.42 -6.61
N SER A 542 -5.80 14.68 -5.79
CA SER A 542 -6.12 13.30 -5.43
C SER A 542 -6.22 13.15 -3.92
N TYR A 543 -7.34 12.64 -3.46
CA TYR A 543 -7.57 12.16 -2.11
C TYR A 543 -7.45 10.64 -2.11
N ILE A 544 -6.58 10.08 -1.25
CA ILE A 544 -6.34 8.64 -1.16
C ILE A 544 -6.48 8.21 0.29
N PHE A 545 -7.51 7.41 0.57
CA PHE A 545 -7.69 6.73 1.85
C PHE A 545 -7.31 5.25 1.70
N ASN A 546 -6.45 4.75 2.58
CA ASN A 546 -6.08 3.34 2.66
C ASN A 546 -5.79 2.97 4.11
N ASN A 547 -6.66 2.15 4.72
CA ASN A 547 -6.50 1.69 6.09
C ASN A 547 -5.94 0.26 6.19
N GLN A 548 -5.30 -0.23 5.12
CA GLN A 548 -4.63 -1.53 5.10
C GLN A 548 -3.55 -1.62 6.17
N ASN A 549 -3.62 -2.68 7.00
CA ASN A 549 -2.54 -3.04 7.89
C ASN A 549 -1.69 -4.15 7.23
N MET A 550 -0.46 -3.81 6.85
CA MET A 550 0.43 -4.77 6.19
C MET A 550 0.90 -5.91 7.11
N MET A 551 0.82 -5.71 8.44
CA MET A 551 1.24 -6.72 9.43
C MET A 551 0.12 -7.70 9.80
N ALA A 552 -1.13 -7.37 9.48
CA ALA A 552 -2.27 -8.20 9.81
C ALA A 552 -3.23 -8.30 8.63
N LEU A 553 -3.63 -9.52 8.27
CA LEU A 553 -4.69 -9.74 7.30
C LEU A 553 -6.04 -9.41 7.95
N GLN A 554 -6.49 -8.20 7.77
CA GLN A 554 -7.76 -7.65 8.28
C GLN A 554 -8.55 -7.04 7.14
N HIS A 555 -9.85 -6.86 7.33
CA HIS A 555 -10.68 -6.11 6.39
C HIS A 555 -10.15 -4.70 6.25
N PHE A 556 -10.11 -4.20 5.02
CA PHE A 556 -9.69 -2.84 4.77
C PHE A 556 -10.40 -2.24 3.56
N ASN A 557 -10.40 -0.91 3.52
CA ASN A 557 -10.96 -0.12 2.44
C ASN A 557 -9.86 0.71 1.78
N TYR A 558 -9.99 0.86 0.49
CA TYR A 558 -9.24 1.81 -0.31
C TYR A 558 -10.23 2.72 -1.02
N LEU A 559 -10.01 4.02 -0.95
CA LEU A 559 -10.78 5.02 -1.69
C LEU A 559 -9.82 6.01 -2.34
N ARG A 560 -9.95 6.20 -3.63
CA ARG A 560 -9.25 7.25 -4.35
C ARG A 560 -10.26 8.13 -5.08
N VAL A 561 -10.20 9.43 -4.81
CA VAL A 561 -10.97 10.45 -5.52
C VAL A 561 -9.98 11.35 -6.24
N ASN A 562 -10.13 11.47 -7.56
CA ASN A 562 -9.34 12.38 -8.36
C ASN A 562 -10.26 13.48 -8.94
N LEU A 563 -9.82 14.71 -8.81
CA LEU A 563 -10.43 15.88 -9.42
C LEU A 563 -9.38 16.54 -10.31
N GLU A 564 -9.76 16.85 -11.53
CA GLU A 564 -8.90 17.54 -12.51
C GLU A 564 -9.70 18.63 -13.20
N THR A 565 -9.11 19.80 -13.33
CA THR A 565 -9.66 20.89 -14.11
C THR A 565 -8.58 21.46 -15.01
N SER A 566 -8.89 21.72 -16.26
CA SER A 566 -7.95 22.24 -17.25
C SER A 566 -8.54 23.40 -18.03
N GLY A 567 -7.72 24.35 -18.44
CA GLY A 567 -8.05 25.45 -19.31
C GLY A 567 -8.94 26.56 -18.71
N ASN A 568 -9.60 26.29 -17.56
CA ASN A 568 -10.59 27.23 -17.02
C ASN A 568 -9.99 28.59 -16.62
N LEU A 569 -8.81 28.57 -15.99
CA LEU A 569 -8.11 29.80 -15.63
C LEU A 569 -7.63 30.56 -16.88
N LEU A 570 -7.08 29.84 -17.87
CA LEU A 570 -6.63 30.45 -19.13
C LEU A 570 -7.79 31.06 -19.89
N TYR A 571 -8.94 30.38 -19.93
CA TYR A 571 -10.16 30.92 -20.58
C TYR A 571 -10.63 32.21 -19.92
N ALA A 572 -10.68 32.24 -18.58
CA ALA A 572 -11.05 33.44 -17.84
C ALA A 572 -10.06 34.59 -18.09
N ILE A 573 -8.74 34.31 -18.11
CA ILE A 573 -7.72 35.33 -18.43
C ILE A 573 -7.92 35.87 -19.84
N ASN A 574 -8.12 35.02 -20.85
CA ASN A 574 -8.34 35.45 -22.23
C ASN A 574 -9.61 36.29 -22.40
N GLN A 575 -10.69 35.93 -21.67
CA GLN A 575 -11.92 36.75 -21.67
C GLN A 575 -11.68 38.13 -21.06
N ILE A 576 -11.03 38.21 -19.91
CA ILE A 576 -10.75 39.49 -19.22
C ILE A 576 -9.81 40.37 -20.06
N ALA A 577 -8.81 39.74 -20.71
CA ALA A 577 -7.85 40.43 -21.56
C ALA A 577 -8.41 40.85 -22.94
N GLY A 578 -9.64 40.42 -23.29
CA GLY A 578 -10.22 40.70 -24.61
C GLY A 578 -9.46 40.02 -25.75
N THR A 579 -8.78 38.91 -25.51
CA THR A 579 -8.02 38.21 -26.55
C THR A 579 -8.96 37.75 -27.67
N PRO A 580 -8.64 37.99 -28.95
CA PRO A 580 -9.48 37.50 -30.05
C PRO A 580 -9.39 35.97 -30.15
N LYS A 581 -10.52 35.35 -30.47
CA LYS A 581 -10.56 33.94 -30.84
C LYS A 581 -10.05 33.77 -32.26
N SER A 582 -9.51 32.58 -32.55
CA SER A 582 -9.16 32.19 -33.92
C SER A 582 -10.39 32.04 -34.80
N ASP A 583 -10.22 31.89 -36.11
CA ASP A 583 -11.28 31.66 -37.08
C ASP A 583 -12.13 30.42 -36.75
N SER A 584 -11.50 29.43 -36.08
CA SER A 584 -12.20 28.26 -35.59
C SER A 584 -13.01 28.47 -34.28
N GLY A 585 -13.00 29.70 -33.73
CA GLY A 585 -13.78 30.06 -32.54
C GLY A 585 -13.15 29.74 -31.19
N TYR A 586 -11.90 29.31 -31.15
CA TYR A 586 -11.19 28.89 -29.94
C TYR A 586 -10.04 29.84 -29.56
N TYR A 587 -9.70 29.85 -28.29
CA TYR A 587 -8.50 30.51 -27.79
C TYR A 587 -7.27 29.61 -27.93
N HIS A 588 -6.13 30.21 -28.27
CA HIS A 588 -4.84 29.56 -28.41
C HIS A 588 -3.83 30.19 -27.43
N VAL A 589 -2.86 29.38 -26.99
CA VAL A 589 -1.69 29.82 -26.22
C VAL A 589 -0.46 29.23 -26.92
N LEU A 590 0.56 30.06 -27.20
CA LEU A 590 1.74 29.64 -27.95
C LEU A 590 1.40 29.01 -29.33
N GLY A 591 0.34 29.50 -29.99
CA GLY A 591 -0.12 28.97 -31.27
C GLY A 591 -0.91 27.66 -31.23
N VAL A 592 -1.13 27.11 -30.04
CA VAL A 592 -1.78 25.81 -29.87
C VAL A 592 -3.07 25.95 -29.04
N ARG A 593 -4.14 25.27 -29.47
CA ARG A 593 -5.41 25.19 -28.75
C ARG A 593 -5.20 24.49 -27.40
N TYR A 594 -5.65 25.09 -26.31
CA TYR A 594 -5.64 24.40 -24.99
C TYR A 594 -6.99 23.75 -24.70
N SER A 595 -6.89 22.59 -24.07
CA SER A 595 -8.07 21.81 -23.68
C SER A 595 -8.71 22.37 -22.41
N GLN A 596 -10.03 22.55 -22.46
CA GLN A 596 -10.81 23.05 -21.34
C GLN A 596 -11.82 21.99 -20.88
N PHE A 597 -11.67 21.49 -19.64
CA PHE A 597 -12.56 20.45 -19.09
C PHE A 597 -12.53 20.43 -17.56
N VAL A 598 -13.52 19.73 -17.00
CA VAL A 598 -13.53 19.27 -15.61
C VAL A 598 -13.70 17.75 -15.62
N ARG A 599 -12.91 17.04 -14.84
CA ARG A 599 -12.90 15.59 -14.75
C ARG A 599 -12.84 15.11 -13.31
N MET A 600 -13.67 14.13 -12.96
CA MET A 600 -13.70 13.48 -11.66
C MET A 600 -13.64 11.96 -11.82
N SER A 601 -12.96 11.27 -10.91
CA SER A 601 -13.06 9.82 -10.81
C SER A 601 -13.00 9.36 -9.36
N ILE A 602 -13.76 8.31 -9.03
CA ILE A 602 -13.87 7.68 -7.72
C ILE A 602 -13.59 6.20 -7.89
N ASP A 603 -12.55 5.68 -7.22
CA ASP A 603 -12.21 4.25 -7.17
C ASP A 603 -12.32 3.80 -5.71
N PHE A 604 -13.36 3.05 -5.39
CA PHE A 604 -13.58 2.48 -4.07
C PHE A 604 -13.37 0.97 -4.12
N ARG A 605 -12.57 0.44 -3.18
CA ARG A 605 -12.29 -0.99 -3.07
C ARG A 605 -12.48 -1.44 -1.65
N HIS A 606 -13.16 -2.59 -1.47
CA HIS A 606 -13.34 -3.24 -0.19
C HIS A 606 -12.74 -4.65 -0.22
N TYR A 607 -11.90 -4.95 0.76
CA TYR A 607 -11.24 -6.25 0.91
C TYR A 607 -11.78 -6.94 2.16
N TYR A 608 -12.55 -7.99 1.95
CA TYR A 608 -13.09 -8.82 3.01
C TYR A 608 -12.30 -10.13 3.11
N TYR A 609 -11.68 -10.41 4.25
CA TYR A 609 -11.00 -11.66 4.53
C TYR A 609 -11.91 -12.58 5.34
N PHE A 610 -12.10 -13.83 4.90
CA PHE A 610 -12.85 -14.81 5.66
C PHE A 610 -12.09 -15.26 6.91
N SER A 611 -12.78 -15.92 7.84
CA SER A 611 -12.22 -16.32 9.13
C SER A 611 -10.95 -17.19 9.04
N ASN A 612 -10.76 -17.89 7.93
CA ASN A 612 -9.53 -18.64 7.65
C ASN A 612 -8.34 -17.75 7.23
N LYS A 613 -8.56 -16.44 7.02
CA LYS A 613 -7.58 -15.44 6.52
C LYS A 613 -6.85 -15.83 5.22
N THR A 614 -7.23 -16.93 4.58
CA THR A 614 -6.64 -17.39 3.32
C THR A 614 -7.52 -17.06 2.11
N ASN A 615 -8.83 -17.00 2.33
CA ASN A 615 -9.78 -16.63 1.32
C ASN A 615 -10.17 -15.16 1.49
N SER A 616 -10.38 -14.47 0.39
CA SER A 616 -10.85 -13.08 0.41
C SER A 616 -11.86 -12.83 -0.70
N LEU A 617 -12.80 -11.94 -0.41
CA LEU A 617 -13.70 -11.33 -1.38
C LEU A 617 -13.27 -9.89 -1.56
N VAL A 618 -12.99 -9.50 -2.79
CA VAL A 618 -12.60 -8.13 -3.14
C VAL A 618 -13.68 -7.56 -4.04
N THR A 619 -14.15 -6.37 -3.69
CA THR A 619 -15.10 -5.62 -4.50
C THR A 619 -14.51 -4.27 -4.87
N ARG A 620 -14.78 -3.80 -6.08
CA ARG A 620 -14.38 -2.48 -6.57
C ARG A 620 -15.58 -1.82 -7.24
N VAL A 621 -15.68 -0.51 -7.05
CA VAL A 621 -16.58 0.37 -7.79
C VAL A 621 -15.75 1.52 -8.33
N LEU A 622 -15.77 1.72 -9.63
CA LEU A 622 -15.12 2.81 -10.32
C LEU A 622 -16.18 3.66 -11.02
N LEU A 623 -16.21 4.95 -10.71
CA LEU A 623 -17.06 5.94 -11.33
C LEU A 623 -16.18 7.04 -11.90
N GLY A 624 -16.43 7.44 -13.11
CA GLY A 624 -15.70 8.51 -13.77
C GLY A 624 -16.62 9.36 -14.62
N ALA A 625 -16.40 10.66 -14.60
CA ALA A 625 -17.06 11.63 -15.50
C ALA A 625 -16.10 12.75 -15.87
N GLY A 626 -16.12 13.13 -17.12
CA GLY A 626 -15.39 14.28 -17.66
C GLY A 626 -16.28 15.08 -18.58
N ILE A 627 -16.27 16.39 -18.40
CA ILE A 627 -17.12 17.33 -19.14
C ILE A 627 -16.21 18.29 -19.87
N PRO A 628 -16.17 18.25 -21.22
CA PRO A 628 -15.53 19.29 -22.00
C PRO A 628 -16.28 20.61 -21.85
N LEU A 629 -15.57 21.72 -21.86
CA LEU A 629 -16.12 23.07 -21.66
C LEU A 629 -15.68 23.98 -22.81
N LEU A 630 -16.40 25.01 -23.03
CA LEU A 630 -16.24 26.20 -23.94
C LEU A 630 -15.09 26.16 -24.98
N ASN A 631 -13.84 25.95 -24.60
CA ASN A 631 -12.68 25.87 -25.50
C ASN A 631 -12.40 24.45 -26.00
N SER A 632 -13.20 23.47 -25.59
CA SER A 632 -13.11 22.06 -26.01
C SER A 632 -14.48 21.50 -26.28
N ASP A 633 -14.63 20.78 -27.39
CA ASP A 633 -15.88 20.07 -27.72
C ASP A 633 -15.87 18.65 -27.16
N GLU A 634 -14.69 18.06 -27.01
CA GLU A 634 -14.46 16.71 -26.51
C GLU A 634 -13.32 16.71 -25.49
N LEU A 635 -13.26 15.65 -24.68
CA LEU A 635 -12.11 15.42 -23.81
C LEU A 635 -10.88 15.02 -24.65
N PRO A 636 -9.68 15.50 -24.31
CA PRO A 636 -8.45 14.97 -24.88
C PRO A 636 -8.41 13.45 -24.71
N TYR A 637 -7.89 12.76 -25.70
CA TYR A 637 -7.81 11.31 -25.70
C TYR A 637 -7.16 10.74 -24.43
N GLU A 638 -6.09 11.37 -23.95
CA GLU A 638 -5.36 10.97 -22.74
C GLU A 638 -6.18 11.15 -21.45
N LYS A 639 -7.30 11.86 -21.52
CA LYS A 639 -8.19 12.17 -20.39
C LYS A 639 -9.50 11.39 -20.45
N GLY A 640 -9.81 10.79 -21.58
CA GLY A 640 -10.97 9.95 -21.73
C GLY A 640 -10.92 8.71 -20.83
N PHE A 641 -12.07 8.11 -20.64
CA PHE A 641 -12.21 6.82 -19.95
C PHE A 641 -12.32 5.70 -20.98
N TYR A 642 -11.86 4.52 -20.60
CA TYR A 642 -11.94 3.33 -21.44
C TYR A 642 -12.37 2.12 -20.62
N ALA A 643 -12.88 1.09 -21.29
CA ALA A 643 -13.27 -0.17 -20.69
C ALA A 643 -12.76 -1.36 -21.50
N GLY A 644 -12.36 -2.41 -20.77
CA GLY A 644 -11.73 -3.62 -21.30
C GLY A 644 -10.26 -3.74 -20.94
N GLY A 645 -9.79 -4.97 -20.83
CA GLY A 645 -8.42 -5.30 -20.49
C GLY A 645 -8.24 -5.94 -19.12
N ALA A 646 -7.02 -6.32 -18.85
CA ALA A 646 -6.67 -7.18 -17.71
C ALA A 646 -7.00 -6.61 -16.30
N ASN A 647 -7.16 -5.29 -16.14
CA ASN A 647 -7.40 -4.63 -14.85
C ASN A 647 -8.78 -3.96 -14.76
N ASP A 648 -9.66 -4.26 -15.70
CA ASP A 648 -10.91 -3.58 -15.94
C ASP A 648 -11.98 -4.64 -16.29
N MET A 649 -12.71 -4.50 -17.37
CA MET A 649 -13.68 -5.47 -17.91
C MET A 649 -12.94 -6.59 -18.66
N ARG A 650 -12.61 -7.67 -17.95
CA ARG A 650 -11.67 -8.72 -18.44
C ARG A 650 -12.21 -9.58 -19.59
N GLY A 651 -13.52 -9.56 -19.84
CA GLY A 651 -14.15 -10.21 -20.99
C GLY A 651 -13.94 -9.50 -22.32
N TRP A 652 -13.28 -8.32 -22.34
CA TRP A 652 -12.98 -7.55 -23.54
C TRP A 652 -11.50 -7.23 -23.63
N LEU A 653 -11.02 -7.09 -24.86
CA LEU A 653 -9.67 -6.59 -25.11
C LEU A 653 -9.56 -5.13 -24.63
N PHE A 654 -8.33 -4.66 -24.43
CA PHE A 654 -8.05 -3.30 -24.02
C PHE A 654 -8.74 -2.28 -24.93
N LYS A 655 -9.53 -1.36 -24.34
CA LYS A 655 -10.28 -0.30 -25.03
C LYS A 655 -11.23 -0.77 -26.13
N SER A 656 -11.79 -1.96 -26.01
CA SER A 656 -12.68 -2.51 -27.03
C SER A 656 -14.16 -2.49 -26.65
N LEU A 657 -14.52 -2.17 -25.40
CA LEU A 657 -15.89 -2.11 -24.92
C LEU A 657 -16.49 -0.69 -25.03
N GLY A 658 -17.75 -0.59 -25.42
CA GLY A 658 -18.52 0.66 -25.48
C GLY A 658 -18.23 1.52 -26.71
N PRO A 659 -18.53 2.84 -26.69
CA PRO A 659 -19.40 3.51 -25.71
C PRO A 659 -20.86 3.08 -25.82
N GLY A 660 -21.55 2.98 -24.67
CA GLY A 660 -22.97 2.62 -24.60
C GLY A 660 -23.33 1.36 -25.35
N GLY A 661 -24.35 1.45 -26.22
CA GLY A 661 -24.80 0.37 -27.09
C GLY A 661 -24.19 0.39 -28.50
N TYR A 662 -23.12 1.16 -28.72
CA TYR A 662 -22.48 1.24 -30.04
C TYR A 662 -22.03 -0.10 -30.58
N SER A 663 -22.45 -0.42 -31.79
CA SER A 663 -22.23 -1.74 -32.45
C SER A 663 -21.30 -1.67 -33.68
N GLY A 664 -20.81 -0.48 -34.01
CA GLY A 664 -19.93 -0.29 -35.17
C GLY A 664 -18.59 -1.01 -35.00
N ASN A 665 -18.08 -1.53 -36.10
CA ASN A 665 -16.75 -2.13 -36.14
C ASN A 665 -15.76 -1.01 -36.37
N THR A 666 -15.03 -0.65 -35.32
CA THR A 666 -13.96 0.35 -35.40
C THR A 666 -12.62 -0.35 -35.31
N THR A 667 -11.72 -0.03 -36.21
CA THR A 667 -10.29 -0.33 -36.11
C THR A 667 -9.61 0.46 -34.97
N TYR A 668 -10.33 1.43 -34.36
CA TYR A 668 -9.80 2.39 -33.41
C TYR A 668 -10.20 2.06 -31.96
N GLU A 669 -9.34 2.45 -31.02
CA GLU A 669 -9.56 2.36 -29.59
C GLU A 669 -10.81 3.15 -29.16
N LYS A 670 -11.66 2.51 -28.36
CA LYS A 670 -12.91 3.11 -27.87
C LYS A 670 -12.68 3.86 -26.57
N VAL A 671 -13.04 5.14 -26.56
CA VAL A 671 -12.88 6.04 -25.41
C VAL A 671 -14.18 6.80 -25.16
N GLY A 672 -14.51 7.01 -23.90
CA GLY A 672 -15.72 7.75 -23.49
C GLY A 672 -15.39 8.87 -22.49
N ASP A 673 -16.42 9.60 -22.11
CA ASP A 673 -16.34 10.70 -21.15
C ASP A 673 -16.87 10.29 -19.76
N ILE A 674 -17.67 9.23 -19.70
CA ILE A 674 -18.27 8.68 -18.49
C ILE A 674 -17.91 7.21 -18.41
N GLN A 675 -17.57 6.73 -17.20
CA GLN A 675 -17.30 5.31 -16.91
C GLN A 675 -18.04 4.91 -15.63
N ILE A 676 -18.70 3.77 -15.70
CA ILE A 676 -19.29 3.09 -14.54
C ILE A 676 -18.82 1.64 -14.59
N GLU A 677 -18.19 1.18 -13.51
CA GLU A 677 -17.63 -0.16 -13.44
C GLU A 677 -17.74 -0.71 -12.01
N GLY A 678 -18.06 -1.99 -11.91
CA GLY A 678 -18.07 -2.77 -10.69
C GLY A 678 -17.39 -4.12 -10.91
N ASN A 679 -16.53 -4.51 -9.98
CA ASN A 679 -15.82 -5.79 -10.05
C ASN A 679 -16.01 -6.53 -8.72
N VAL A 680 -16.19 -7.83 -8.81
CA VAL A 680 -16.25 -8.74 -7.67
C VAL A 680 -15.32 -9.91 -7.93
N GLU A 681 -14.38 -10.14 -7.02
CA GLU A 681 -13.40 -11.23 -7.15
C GLU A 681 -13.27 -12.02 -5.85
N TYR A 682 -13.59 -13.32 -5.90
CA TYR A 682 -13.35 -14.28 -4.82
C TYR A 682 -12.00 -14.96 -5.03
N ARG A 683 -11.07 -14.75 -4.10
CA ARG A 683 -9.70 -15.28 -4.11
C ARG A 683 -9.56 -16.41 -3.11
N PHE A 684 -8.97 -17.53 -3.52
CA PHE A 684 -8.79 -18.70 -2.67
C PHE A 684 -7.46 -19.40 -2.97
N PRO A 685 -6.83 -20.02 -1.97
CA PRO A 685 -5.62 -20.81 -2.19
C PRO A 685 -5.96 -22.12 -2.88
N ILE A 686 -5.21 -22.47 -3.92
CA ILE A 686 -5.24 -23.80 -4.54
C ILE A 686 -4.15 -24.65 -3.93
N TYR A 687 -2.90 -24.20 -4.05
CA TYR A 687 -1.77 -24.96 -3.56
C TYR A 687 -0.51 -24.07 -3.41
N SER A 688 0.09 -23.97 -2.23
CA SER A 688 1.33 -23.25 -1.97
C SER A 688 1.34 -21.83 -2.55
N PHE A 689 2.11 -21.62 -3.63
CA PHE A 689 2.21 -20.36 -4.37
C PHE A 689 1.08 -20.16 -5.37
N LEU A 690 0.28 -21.18 -5.66
CA LEU A 690 -0.83 -21.11 -6.62
C LEU A 690 -2.12 -20.76 -5.91
N LYS A 691 -2.73 -19.66 -6.29
CA LYS A 691 -4.06 -19.21 -5.84
C LYS A 691 -5.02 -19.17 -7.02
N GLY A 692 -6.29 -19.41 -6.76
CA GLY A 692 -7.38 -19.27 -7.71
C GLY A 692 -8.16 -17.99 -7.48
N ALA A 693 -8.84 -17.51 -8.52
CA ALA A 693 -9.85 -16.47 -8.42
C ALA A 693 -11.04 -16.81 -9.30
N LEU A 694 -12.24 -16.49 -8.82
CA LEU A 694 -13.48 -16.43 -9.58
C LEU A 694 -13.94 -14.98 -9.57
N PHE A 695 -14.35 -14.47 -10.73
CA PHE A 695 -14.70 -13.06 -10.81
C PHE A 695 -15.85 -12.80 -11.79
N THR A 696 -16.45 -11.65 -11.59
CA THR A 696 -17.39 -11.04 -12.54
C THR A 696 -17.15 -9.55 -12.56
N ASP A 697 -17.17 -8.98 -13.75
CA ASP A 697 -17.01 -7.55 -13.98
C ASP A 697 -18.28 -7.04 -14.67
N ILE A 698 -18.75 -5.86 -14.28
CA ILE A 698 -19.92 -5.18 -14.83
C ILE A 698 -19.58 -3.73 -15.08
N GLY A 699 -19.86 -3.19 -16.25
CA GLY A 699 -19.59 -1.78 -16.53
C GLY A 699 -19.72 -1.42 -17.99
N ASN A 700 -19.49 -0.15 -18.27
CA ASN A 700 -19.37 0.40 -19.62
C ASN A 700 -18.80 1.82 -19.56
N ILE A 701 -18.52 2.37 -20.72
CA ILE A 701 -18.23 3.79 -20.93
C ILE A 701 -19.31 4.43 -21.80
N TRP A 702 -19.44 5.74 -21.76
CA TRP A 702 -20.36 6.53 -22.58
C TRP A 702 -19.72 7.85 -22.95
N THR A 703 -20.19 8.46 -24.03
CA THR A 703 -19.91 9.86 -24.37
C THR A 703 -20.85 10.80 -23.59
N TYR A 704 -20.36 11.99 -23.20
CA TYR A 704 -21.18 13.01 -22.55
C TYR A 704 -22.20 13.61 -23.53
N GLY A 705 -21.73 14.03 -24.69
CA GLY A 705 -22.54 14.57 -25.77
C GLY A 705 -22.88 13.53 -26.85
N LYS A 706 -23.72 13.92 -27.79
CA LYS A 706 -23.91 13.16 -29.04
C LYS A 706 -22.59 13.10 -29.79
N SER A 707 -22.17 11.92 -30.19
CA SER A 707 -20.96 11.71 -30.97
C SER A 707 -21.33 11.12 -32.32
N GLU A 708 -20.88 11.75 -33.38
CA GLU A 708 -21.01 11.21 -34.74
C GLU A 708 -20.18 9.95 -34.91
N SER A 709 -19.05 9.88 -34.20
CA SER A 709 -18.13 8.73 -34.18
C SER A 709 -18.72 7.50 -33.51
N PHE A 710 -19.59 7.69 -32.51
CA PHE A 710 -20.21 6.62 -31.73
C PHE A 710 -21.72 6.82 -31.61
N PRO A 711 -22.48 6.63 -32.73
CA PRO A 711 -23.93 6.72 -32.71
C PRO A 711 -24.52 5.77 -31.65
N GLY A 712 -25.37 6.30 -30.76
CA GLY A 712 -25.92 5.53 -29.63
C GLY A 712 -24.99 5.33 -28.43
N GLY A 713 -23.79 5.96 -28.44
CA GLY A 713 -22.82 5.92 -27.34
C GLY A 713 -23.04 6.96 -26.25
N GLN A 714 -24.00 7.89 -26.40
CA GLN A 714 -24.29 8.94 -25.45
C GLN A 714 -24.90 8.40 -24.16
N PHE A 715 -24.47 8.89 -23.00
CA PHE A 715 -25.05 8.55 -21.71
C PHE A 715 -26.53 8.96 -21.62
N ASN A 716 -27.37 8.03 -21.21
CA ASN A 716 -28.77 8.28 -20.95
C ASN A 716 -29.17 7.55 -19.65
N ILE A 717 -29.70 8.30 -18.70
CA ILE A 717 -30.08 7.77 -17.39
C ILE A 717 -31.15 6.67 -17.46
N ASP A 718 -32.02 6.70 -18.46
CA ASP A 718 -33.08 5.70 -18.63
C ASP A 718 -32.56 4.42 -19.29
N LYS A 719 -31.41 4.46 -19.96
CA LYS A 719 -30.86 3.36 -20.76
C LYS A 719 -29.59 2.75 -20.19
N PHE A 720 -28.84 3.46 -19.34
CA PHE A 720 -27.49 3.04 -18.94
C PHE A 720 -27.46 1.64 -18.32
N ILE A 721 -28.46 1.25 -17.51
CA ILE A 721 -28.56 -0.11 -16.93
C ILE A 721 -28.68 -1.15 -18.04
N SER A 722 -29.46 -0.84 -19.07
CA SER A 722 -29.62 -1.72 -20.23
C SER A 722 -28.37 -1.81 -21.09
N GLU A 723 -27.44 -0.87 -20.96
CA GLU A 723 -26.18 -0.80 -21.70
C GLU A 723 -24.97 -1.27 -20.92
N LEU A 724 -25.15 -1.71 -19.67
CA LEU A 724 -24.05 -2.32 -18.90
C LEU A 724 -23.63 -3.66 -19.56
N ALA A 725 -22.35 -3.82 -19.77
CA ALA A 725 -21.72 -5.08 -20.13
C ALA A 725 -21.46 -5.92 -18.88
N ILE A 726 -21.47 -7.24 -19.00
CA ILE A 726 -21.17 -8.17 -17.90
C ILE A 726 -20.28 -9.28 -18.45
N ASP A 727 -19.20 -9.57 -17.73
CA ASP A 727 -18.39 -10.76 -17.95
C ASP A 727 -18.25 -11.60 -16.68
N ALA A 728 -17.77 -12.81 -16.87
CA ALA A 728 -17.32 -13.67 -15.79
C ALA A 728 -16.12 -14.50 -16.24
N GLY A 729 -15.34 -14.87 -15.27
CA GLY A 729 -14.14 -15.64 -15.54
C GLY A 729 -13.52 -16.28 -14.32
N PHE A 730 -12.45 -16.97 -14.58
CA PHE A 730 -11.60 -17.55 -13.56
C PHE A 730 -10.14 -17.21 -13.85
N GLY A 731 -9.32 -17.24 -12.80
CA GLY A 731 -7.91 -16.93 -12.98
C GLY A 731 -7.00 -17.64 -12.01
N PHE A 732 -5.75 -17.77 -12.43
CA PHE A 732 -4.66 -18.32 -11.65
C PHE A 732 -3.71 -17.20 -11.21
N ARG A 733 -3.21 -17.28 -9.98
CA ARG A 733 -2.24 -16.35 -9.39
C ARG A 733 -1.07 -17.16 -8.89
N PHE A 734 0.10 -16.95 -9.47
CA PHE A 734 1.38 -17.53 -9.06
C PHE A 734 2.06 -16.54 -8.11
N ASP A 735 1.86 -16.71 -6.82
CA ASP A 735 2.34 -15.81 -5.76
C ASP A 735 3.70 -16.29 -5.24
N PHE A 736 4.75 -15.66 -5.71
CA PHE A 736 6.14 -15.93 -5.28
C PHE A 736 6.59 -15.03 -4.13
N GLN A 737 5.66 -14.35 -3.43
CA GLN A 737 5.88 -13.36 -2.35
C GLN A 737 6.46 -12.03 -2.84
N VAL A 738 7.45 -12.04 -3.71
CA VAL A 738 8.07 -10.84 -4.31
C VAL A 738 7.32 -10.41 -5.56
N LEU A 739 6.77 -11.37 -6.30
CA LEU A 739 6.09 -11.18 -7.57
C LEU A 739 4.86 -12.08 -7.64
N ILE A 740 3.75 -11.52 -8.08
CA ILE A 740 2.55 -12.27 -8.41
C ILE A 740 2.35 -12.21 -9.92
N PHE A 741 2.42 -13.35 -10.57
CA PHE A 741 2.05 -13.50 -11.96
C PHE A 741 0.62 -14.03 -12.04
N ARG A 742 -0.21 -13.45 -12.90
CA ARG A 742 -1.60 -13.89 -13.05
C ARG A 742 -1.96 -14.19 -14.50
N ILE A 743 -2.88 -15.12 -14.64
CA ILE A 743 -3.53 -15.47 -15.89
C ILE A 743 -5.03 -15.46 -15.60
N ASP A 744 -5.77 -14.58 -16.24
CA ASP A 744 -7.24 -14.51 -16.17
C ASP A 744 -7.85 -14.93 -17.49
N ILE A 745 -8.90 -15.72 -17.44
CA ILE A 745 -9.67 -16.17 -18.59
C ILE A 745 -11.11 -15.73 -18.35
N ALA A 746 -11.64 -14.88 -19.21
CA ALA A 746 -12.97 -14.30 -19.08
C ALA A 746 -13.74 -14.39 -20.39
N THR A 747 -15.06 -14.37 -20.29
CA THR A 747 -15.96 -14.36 -21.45
C THR A 747 -17.10 -13.38 -21.22
N PRO A 748 -17.52 -12.61 -22.24
CA PRO A 748 -18.69 -11.76 -22.17
C PRO A 748 -19.96 -12.58 -21.95
N LEU A 749 -20.67 -12.33 -20.86
CA LEU A 749 -22.00 -12.91 -20.61
C LEU A 749 -23.11 -12.03 -21.18
N ARG A 750 -22.91 -10.69 -21.11
CA ARG A 750 -23.83 -9.69 -21.63
C ARG A 750 -23.05 -8.62 -22.37
N ASN A 751 -23.37 -8.45 -23.67
CA ASN A 751 -22.69 -7.45 -24.51
C ASN A 751 -23.72 -6.44 -25.07
N PRO A 752 -23.58 -5.15 -24.67
CA PRO A 752 -24.54 -4.11 -25.07
C PRO A 752 -24.50 -3.73 -26.54
N ALA A 753 -23.45 -4.09 -27.27
CA ALA A 753 -23.35 -3.86 -28.73
C ALA A 753 -24.36 -4.64 -29.55
N TYR A 754 -24.97 -5.70 -28.99
CA TYR A 754 -26.02 -6.46 -29.63
C TYR A 754 -27.41 -5.85 -29.41
N PRO A 755 -28.39 -6.13 -30.29
CA PRO A 755 -29.80 -5.76 -30.07
C PRO A 755 -30.30 -6.26 -28.71
N ILE A 756 -31.23 -5.54 -28.07
CA ILE A 756 -31.69 -5.80 -26.68
C ILE A 756 -32.05 -7.27 -26.45
N ALA A 757 -32.73 -7.91 -27.39
CA ALA A 757 -33.12 -9.32 -27.30
C ALA A 757 -31.94 -10.31 -27.27
N ASN A 758 -30.78 -9.91 -27.83
CA ASN A 758 -29.60 -10.78 -28.00
C ASN A 758 -28.39 -10.35 -27.15
N ARG A 759 -28.57 -9.39 -26.23
CA ARG A 759 -27.47 -8.91 -25.35
C ARG A 759 -26.92 -9.97 -24.41
N TRP A 760 -27.77 -10.91 -23.97
CA TRP A 760 -27.32 -12.06 -23.17
C TRP A 760 -26.73 -13.13 -24.08
N ARG A 761 -25.42 -13.40 -23.94
CA ARG A 761 -24.63 -14.28 -24.80
C ARG A 761 -24.40 -15.67 -24.22
N ILE A 762 -24.91 -15.97 -23.03
CA ILE A 762 -24.64 -17.23 -22.30
C ILE A 762 -24.91 -18.49 -23.17
N LYS A 763 -25.98 -18.48 -23.99
CA LYS A 763 -26.32 -19.59 -24.88
C LYS A 763 -25.47 -19.66 -26.16
N TYR A 764 -24.70 -18.61 -26.45
CA TYR A 764 -23.96 -18.47 -27.72
C TYR A 764 -22.44 -18.38 -27.48
N ILE A 765 -21.97 -18.72 -26.28
CA ILE A 765 -20.53 -18.67 -25.92
C ILE A 765 -19.80 -19.73 -26.76
N GLN A 766 -18.76 -19.30 -27.46
CA GLN A 766 -17.86 -20.15 -28.25
C GLN A 766 -16.45 -20.09 -27.69
N PRO A 767 -15.55 -21.04 -27.93
CA PRO A 767 -14.17 -21.00 -27.45
C PRO A 767 -13.40 -19.76 -27.89
N VAL A 768 -13.77 -19.11 -28.98
CA VAL A 768 -13.14 -17.86 -29.47
C VAL A 768 -13.53 -16.65 -28.63
N ASP A 769 -14.62 -16.71 -27.85
CA ASP A 769 -15.10 -15.62 -27.01
C ASP A 769 -14.31 -15.50 -25.68
N PHE A 770 -13.41 -16.47 -25.41
CA PHE A 770 -12.59 -16.42 -24.22
C PHE A 770 -11.39 -15.50 -24.40
N VAL A 771 -11.36 -14.43 -23.61
CA VAL A 771 -10.26 -13.46 -23.57
C VAL A 771 -9.24 -13.90 -22.53
N TRP A 772 -8.00 -14.01 -22.96
CA TRP A 772 -6.87 -14.35 -22.10
C TRP A 772 -6.12 -13.10 -21.68
N ASN A 773 -6.06 -12.85 -20.38
CA ASN A 773 -5.39 -11.71 -19.81
C ASN A 773 -4.19 -12.15 -18.96
N PHE A 774 -3.03 -11.60 -19.28
CA PHE A 774 -1.80 -11.80 -18.52
C PHE A 774 -1.49 -10.54 -17.73
N GLY A 775 -1.05 -10.70 -16.49
CA GLY A 775 -0.74 -9.54 -15.64
C GLY A 775 0.25 -9.84 -14.53
N ILE A 776 0.85 -8.78 -14.01
CA ILE A 776 1.71 -8.79 -12.83
C ILE A 776 0.97 -8.06 -11.71
N GLY A 777 0.88 -8.70 -10.53
CA GLY A 777 0.07 -8.21 -9.41
C GLY A 777 -1.40 -8.61 -9.48
N TYR A 778 -2.19 -8.11 -8.54
CA TYR A 778 -3.65 -8.24 -8.55
C TYR A 778 -4.26 -7.16 -9.46
N PRO A 779 -5.47 -7.40 -10.05
CA PRO A 779 -6.08 -6.43 -10.96
C PRO A 779 -6.47 -5.12 -10.25
N PHE A 780 -6.78 -5.23 -8.99
CA PHE A 780 -7.13 -4.10 -8.14
C PHE A 780 -6.85 -4.43 -6.67
#